data_9e742058b93e2f47195e355603c3f889
#
_entry.id   9e742058b93e2f47195e355603c3f889
#
_cell.length_a   1.000
_cell.length_b   1.000
_cell.length_c   1.000
_cell.angle_alpha   90.00
_cell.angle_beta   90.00
_cell.angle_gamma   90.00
#
_symmetry.space_group_name_H-M   'P 1'
#
loop_
_entity.id
_entity.type
_entity.pdbx_description
1 polymer ?
#
loop_
_entity_poly.entity_id
_entity_poly.type
_entity_poly.pdbx_seq_one_letter_code
_entity_poly.pdbx_strand_id
1 'polypeptide(L)'
;MKHLLSAVILCCATTLYGQTVPSPKEHFGFNMGDDYKLANYTQTAAYFQKLSASPRVKLVDIGLTEEGRHQYMLVISSPENIQQLEKYKKISQQLARAEGISELQARAMAAGGKAVVWIDGGLHATEVVGSHQLIETAYQLISRNDDETKRILDNVIVLMTHANPDGQELVANWYMRNADTLKRSTDQVPVLYQKYIGHDNNRDFYMMNMSESVNMGKQLFLEWMPQIMYNHHQRGPEGSVLAGPPYRDPFNYVFDPLMITGIDALGAAMYNRLNAEDKPGYTRLNGSSFSTWYNGGLRTTTQFHNMIGLLTEIIGNPTPEKIPVVPQRLIPNGATPNPVLPQDVWHFRQSIDYSVSLNYSVLDYAARQRDEVLYNIYKMGQHAIDRGNRDNWTLSPKGANAITAAYKKDKNDTTKDDGSDPYGWMKRGNNIPMSYYDAVYKNPNTRDPRGYIIPADQADFPTAVKFINALIKTGISVQKASAAFTIGGKQYPAGSYIVRTNQAFRPHVLDMFEPQDHPNDFQYPGGPPIHPYDAAGWTLAYQMGVQFDRMLDDFGGPFTQLPYGELQEVKTTKLPVSKGGYLISGKQNDAFTVVNQLLNAGVEVYRTKTGDFYVKSLKDVAVNVQAVSRKPAD
;
A
#
# COMPACT_ATOMS: atom_id res chain seq x y z
N MET A 1 33.75 -39.73 -67.16
CA MET A 1 34.40 -38.91 -66.13
C MET A 1 33.29 -38.06 -65.48
N LYS A 2 32.79 -38.44 -64.34
CA LYS A 2 31.74 -37.75 -63.59
C LYS A 2 32.37 -37.31 -62.25
N HIS A 3 32.50 -35.99 -62.05
CA HIS A 3 32.97 -35.43 -60.80
C HIS A 3 31.78 -35.28 -59.84
N LEU A 4 31.81 -36.05 -58.73
CA LEU A 4 30.93 -35.81 -57.60
C LEU A 4 31.54 -34.68 -56.74
N LEU A 5 30.79 -33.57 -56.60
CA LEU A 5 31.07 -32.56 -55.61
C LEU A 5 30.32 -32.89 -54.34
N SER A 6 31.04 -33.28 -53.28
CA SER A 6 30.47 -33.48 -51.94
C SER A 6 30.48 -32.11 -51.20
N ALA A 7 29.31 -31.52 -51.01
CA ALA A 7 29.15 -30.35 -50.15
C ALA A 7 29.07 -30.82 -48.66
N VAL A 8 30.07 -30.46 -47.87
CA VAL A 8 30.07 -30.62 -46.41
C VAL A 8 29.33 -29.41 -45.82
N ILE A 9 28.12 -29.66 -45.32
CA ILE A 9 27.38 -28.65 -44.54
C ILE A 9 27.95 -28.68 -43.12
N LEU A 10 28.71 -27.65 -42.78
CA LEU A 10 29.20 -27.40 -41.41
C LEU A 10 28.07 -26.81 -40.58
N CYS A 11 27.32 -27.62 -39.83
CA CYS A 11 26.39 -27.14 -38.84
C CYS A 11 27.17 -26.52 -37.67
N CYS A 12 27.33 -25.20 -37.67
CA CYS A 12 27.74 -24.46 -36.49
C CYS A 12 26.62 -24.52 -35.47
N ALA A 13 26.66 -25.49 -34.55
CA ALA A 13 25.88 -25.45 -33.32
C ALA A 13 26.47 -24.31 -32.48
N THR A 14 25.88 -23.11 -32.55
CA THR A 14 26.12 -22.06 -31.59
C THR A 14 25.46 -22.53 -30.28
N THR A 15 26.24 -23.13 -29.40
CA THR A 15 25.89 -23.27 -28.02
C THR A 15 25.76 -21.86 -27.45
N LEU A 16 24.54 -21.37 -27.34
CA LEU A 16 24.23 -20.22 -26.50
C LEU A 16 24.60 -20.60 -25.06
N TYR A 17 25.83 -20.31 -24.66
CA TYR A 17 26.18 -20.21 -23.26
C TYR A 17 25.35 -19.05 -22.70
N GLY A 18 24.21 -19.34 -22.10
CA GLY A 18 23.51 -18.37 -21.28
C GLY A 18 24.52 -17.82 -20.27
N GLN A 19 24.75 -16.53 -20.26
CA GLN A 19 25.63 -15.88 -19.28
C GLN A 19 25.15 -16.30 -17.89
N THR A 20 25.96 -17.08 -17.15
CA THR A 20 25.64 -17.47 -15.78
C THR A 20 25.67 -16.21 -14.93
N VAL A 21 24.51 -15.83 -14.37
CA VAL A 21 24.46 -14.70 -13.45
C VAL A 21 25.28 -15.02 -12.19
N PRO A 22 26.10 -14.05 -11.70
CA PRO A 22 26.92 -14.30 -10.52
C PRO A 22 26.04 -14.55 -9.30
N SER A 23 26.45 -15.49 -8.46
CA SER A 23 25.82 -15.69 -7.13
C SER A 23 26.04 -14.48 -6.23
N PRO A 24 25.22 -14.30 -5.18
CA PRO A 24 25.48 -13.25 -4.18
C PRO A 24 26.89 -13.31 -3.61
N LYS A 25 27.40 -14.52 -3.30
CA LYS A 25 28.78 -14.69 -2.79
C LYS A 25 29.85 -14.17 -3.76
N GLU A 26 29.68 -14.43 -5.05
CA GLU A 26 30.64 -13.94 -6.07
C GLU A 26 30.58 -12.42 -6.24
N HIS A 27 29.42 -11.80 -6.01
CA HIS A 27 29.26 -10.36 -6.16
C HIS A 27 29.64 -9.57 -4.89
N PHE A 28 29.11 -9.99 -3.72
CA PHE A 28 29.26 -9.27 -2.46
C PHE A 28 30.48 -9.74 -1.66
N GLY A 29 31.06 -10.91 -1.98
CA GLY A 29 32.12 -11.56 -1.20
C GLY A 29 31.63 -12.32 0.02
N PHE A 30 30.29 -12.45 0.22
CA PHE A 30 29.63 -13.19 1.29
C PHE A 30 28.24 -13.68 0.82
N ASN A 31 27.68 -14.68 1.50
CA ASN A 31 26.32 -15.15 1.23
C ASN A 31 25.30 -14.21 1.91
N MET A 32 24.11 -14.08 1.33
CA MET A 32 23.01 -13.39 2.00
C MET A 32 22.66 -14.15 3.28
N GLY A 33 22.74 -13.45 4.40
CA GLY A 33 22.53 -14.05 5.72
C GLY A 33 23.80 -14.55 6.43
N ASP A 34 24.99 -14.36 5.88
CA ASP A 34 26.21 -14.56 6.64
C ASP A 34 26.24 -13.58 7.84
N ASP A 35 26.55 -14.09 9.03
CA ASP A 35 26.60 -13.29 10.24
C ASP A 35 27.59 -12.13 10.10
N TYR A 36 27.27 -11.02 10.71
CA TYR A 36 28.08 -9.80 10.73
C TYR A 36 28.33 -9.17 9.33
N LYS A 37 27.50 -9.50 8.33
CA LYS A 37 27.62 -8.97 6.97
C LYS A 37 26.34 -8.30 6.52
N LEU A 38 26.45 -7.10 5.96
CA LEU A 38 25.36 -6.38 5.31
C LEU A 38 25.83 -5.81 3.96
N ALA A 39 24.96 -5.91 2.97
CA ALA A 39 25.07 -5.24 1.67
C ALA A 39 24.41 -3.87 1.74
N ASN A 40 25.05 -2.82 1.24
CA ASN A 40 24.45 -1.51 1.07
C ASN A 40 23.69 -1.41 -0.28
N TYR A 41 22.95 -0.31 -0.48
CA TYR A 41 22.15 -0.18 -1.68
C TYR A 41 23.00 0.00 -2.95
N THR A 42 24.13 0.69 -2.88
CA THR A 42 25.06 0.82 -4.01
C THR A 42 25.49 -0.55 -4.54
N GLN A 43 25.82 -1.48 -3.65
CA GLN A 43 26.15 -2.86 -4.00
C GLN A 43 24.93 -3.62 -4.55
N THR A 44 23.76 -3.45 -3.93
CA THR A 44 22.49 -4.07 -4.36
C THR A 44 22.10 -3.60 -5.75
N ALA A 45 22.15 -2.31 -6.04
CA ALA A 45 21.84 -1.74 -7.34
C ALA A 45 22.79 -2.27 -8.43
N ALA A 46 24.10 -2.33 -8.14
CA ALA A 46 25.08 -2.92 -9.05
C ALA A 46 24.82 -4.43 -9.30
N TYR A 47 24.33 -5.14 -8.29
CA TYR A 47 23.94 -6.54 -8.44
C TYR A 47 22.70 -6.70 -9.33
N PHE A 48 21.66 -5.87 -9.12
CA PHE A 48 20.45 -5.87 -9.94
C PHE A 48 20.78 -5.59 -11.42
N GLN A 49 21.72 -4.68 -11.69
CA GLN A 49 22.22 -4.45 -13.05
C GLN A 49 22.89 -5.70 -13.65
N LYS A 50 23.66 -6.48 -12.86
CA LYS A 50 24.24 -7.75 -13.32
C LYS A 50 23.18 -8.82 -13.57
N LEU A 51 22.16 -8.91 -12.69
CA LEU A 51 21.05 -9.86 -12.88
C LEU A 51 20.24 -9.59 -14.15
N SER A 52 20.19 -8.33 -14.62
CA SER A 52 19.46 -7.96 -15.83
C SER A 52 20.07 -8.53 -17.12
N ALA A 53 21.24 -9.14 -17.07
CA ALA A 53 21.81 -9.92 -18.19
C ALA A 53 21.03 -11.23 -18.43
N SER A 54 20.24 -11.71 -17.48
CA SER A 54 19.41 -12.90 -17.63
C SER A 54 18.18 -12.62 -18.51
N PRO A 55 17.79 -13.52 -19.43
CA PRO A 55 16.57 -13.38 -20.21
C PRO A 55 15.28 -13.48 -19.36
N ARG A 56 15.39 -13.89 -18.10
CA ARG A 56 14.27 -13.94 -17.12
C ARG A 56 14.00 -12.59 -16.47
N VAL A 57 14.80 -11.54 -16.74
CA VAL A 57 14.77 -10.29 -16.00
C VAL A 57 14.64 -9.10 -16.93
N LYS A 58 13.77 -8.17 -16.57
CA LYS A 58 13.79 -6.79 -17.04
C LYS A 58 14.04 -5.86 -15.85
N LEU A 59 15.13 -5.11 -15.89
CA LEU A 59 15.42 -4.05 -14.93
C LEU A 59 14.64 -2.79 -15.30
N VAL A 60 13.95 -2.19 -14.36
CA VAL A 60 13.18 -0.95 -14.52
C VAL A 60 13.66 0.07 -13.50
N ASP A 61 14.02 1.25 -13.96
CA ASP A 61 14.23 2.42 -13.11
C ASP A 61 12.86 3.04 -12.83
N ILE A 62 12.41 3.01 -11.58
CA ILE A 62 11.08 3.49 -11.20
C ILE A 62 11.08 4.94 -10.70
N GLY A 63 12.25 5.56 -10.56
CA GLY A 63 12.43 6.96 -10.20
C GLY A 63 13.62 7.19 -9.29
N LEU A 64 13.80 8.44 -8.89
CA LEU A 64 14.84 8.83 -7.94
C LEU A 64 14.31 8.82 -6.51
N THR A 65 15.19 8.49 -5.57
CA THR A 65 14.96 8.65 -4.13
C THR A 65 15.14 10.10 -3.71
N GLU A 66 14.84 10.42 -2.47
CA GLU A 66 15.07 11.77 -1.90
C GLU A 66 16.57 12.17 -1.89
N GLU A 67 17.49 11.23 -1.81
CA GLU A 67 18.94 11.49 -1.92
C GLU A 67 19.47 11.36 -3.36
N GLY A 68 18.58 11.20 -4.34
CA GLY A 68 18.93 11.17 -5.77
C GLY A 68 19.49 9.83 -6.26
N ARG A 69 19.29 8.73 -5.54
CA ARG A 69 19.63 7.38 -6.02
C ARG A 69 18.54 6.85 -6.94
N HIS A 70 18.93 6.12 -7.97
CA HIS A 70 17.97 5.39 -8.81
C HIS A 70 17.34 4.25 -8.00
N GLN A 71 16.01 4.22 -7.92
CA GLN A 71 15.26 3.12 -7.32
C GLN A 71 14.93 2.10 -8.41
N TYR A 72 15.52 0.92 -8.31
CA TYR A 72 15.35 -0.14 -9.31
C TYR A 72 14.30 -1.16 -8.90
N MET A 73 13.55 -1.62 -9.90
CA MET A 73 12.63 -2.74 -9.80
C MET A 73 13.05 -3.84 -10.79
N LEU A 74 13.17 -5.07 -10.31
CA LEU A 74 13.31 -6.26 -11.15
C LEU A 74 11.91 -6.77 -11.51
N VAL A 75 11.68 -6.99 -12.80
CA VAL A 75 10.53 -7.75 -13.30
C VAL A 75 11.05 -9.10 -13.70
N ILE A 76 10.64 -10.15 -13.00
CA ILE A 76 11.15 -11.52 -13.16
C ILE A 76 10.02 -12.43 -13.63
N SER A 77 10.27 -13.18 -14.73
CA SER A 77 9.34 -14.18 -15.26
C SER A 77 10.07 -15.09 -16.27
N SER A 78 9.35 -16.00 -16.94
CA SER A 78 9.96 -16.74 -18.05
C SER A 78 10.36 -15.83 -19.19
N PRO A 79 11.37 -16.18 -20.02
CA PRO A 79 11.81 -15.37 -21.15
C PRO A 79 10.66 -15.00 -22.10
N GLU A 80 9.72 -15.90 -22.31
CA GLU A 80 8.54 -15.73 -23.15
C GLU A 80 7.59 -14.67 -22.56
N ASN A 81 7.43 -14.67 -21.24
CA ASN A 81 6.61 -13.67 -20.55
C ASN A 81 7.27 -12.29 -20.56
N ILE A 82 8.60 -12.23 -20.38
CA ILE A 82 9.37 -10.96 -20.44
C ILE A 82 9.18 -10.25 -21.78
N GLN A 83 9.08 -11.01 -22.88
CA GLN A 83 8.82 -10.44 -24.20
C GLN A 83 7.40 -9.89 -24.38
N GLN A 84 6.46 -10.25 -23.50
CA GLN A 84 5.04 -9.88 -23.60
C GLN A 84 4.54 -9.05 -22.40
N LEU A 85 5.43 -8.40 -21.66
CA LEU A 85 5.08 -7.69 -20.41
C LEU A 85 3.94 -6.67 -20.58
N GLU A 86 3.96 -5.88 -21.67
CA GLU A 86 2.92 -4.86 -21.90
C GLU A 86 1.53 -5.47 -22.08
N LYS A 87 1.43 -6.65 -22.70
CA LYS A 87 0.17 -7.42 -22.79
C LYS A 87 -0.35 -7.79 -21.41
N TYR A 88 0.52 -8.36 -20.55
CA TYR A 88 0.12 -8.83 -19.23
C TYR A 88 -0.16 -7.67 -18.26
N LYS A 89 0.59 -6.59 -18.37
CA LYS A 89 0.32 -5.34 -17.64
C LYS A 89 -1.06 -4.81 -17.99
N LYS A 90 -1.40 -4.72 -19.27
CA LYS A 90 -2.71 -4.28 -19.72
C LYS A 90 -3.85 -5.18 -19.22
N ILE A 91 -3.66 -6.50 -19.20
CA ILE A 91 -4.65 -7.43 -18.64
C ILE A 91 -4.85 -7.15 -17.15
N SER A 92 -3.77 -7.00 -16.38
CA SER A 92 -3.84 -6.70 -14.95
C SER A 92 -4.59 -5.38 -14.68
N GLN A 93 -4.25 -4.31 -15.41
CA GLN A 93 -4.93 -3.01 -15.30
C GLN A 93 -6.43 -3.12 -15.62
N GLN A 94 -6.81 -3.81 -16.69
CA GLN A 94 -8.21 -3.94 -17.09
C GLN A 94 -9.02 -4.74 -16.05
N LEU A 95 -8.46 -5.82 -15.52
CA LEU A 95 -9.09 -6.61 -14.48
C LEU A 95 -9.21 -5.85 -13.16
N ALA A 96 -8.16 -5.15 -12.73
CA ALA A 96 -8.17 -4.40 -11.49
C ALA A 96 -9.14 -3.21 -11.51
N ARG A 97 -9.22 -2.49 -12.64
CA ARG A 97 -10.17 -1.40 -12.81
C ARG A 97 -11.60 -1.86 -13.04
N ALA A 98 -11.77 -3.07 -13.58
CA ALA A 98 -13.07 -3.71 -13.80
C ALA A 98 -14.09 -2.88 -14.63
N GLU A 99 -13.65 -1.83 -15.30
CA GLU A 99 -14.49 -0.88 -16.03
C GLU A 99 -14.79 -1.38 -17.45
N GLY A 100 -16.08 -1.41 -17.84
CA GLY A 100 -16.50 -1.65 -19.22
C GLY A 100 -16.23 -3.06 -19.75
N ILE A 101 -15.92 -4.04 -18.88
CA ILE A 101 -15.73 -5.44 -19.26
C ILE A 101 -16.79 -6.34 -18.61
N SER A 102 -17.29 -7.31 -19.37
CA SER A 102 -18.23 -8.30 -18.85
C SER A 102 -17.51 -9.41 -18.08
N GLU A 103 -18.26 -10.17 -17.28
CA GLU A 103 -17.72 -11.32 -16.55
C GLU A 103 -17.08 -12.36 -17.50
N LEU A 104 -17.70 -12.61 -18.64
CA LEU A 104 -17.17 -13.54 -19.65
C LEU A 104 -15.80 -13.06 -20.19
N GLN A 105 -15.68 -11.77 -20.48
CA GLN A 105 -14.42 -11.17 -20.92
C GLN A 105 -13.36 -11.23 -19.81
N ALA A 106 -13.74 -10.93 -18.56
CA ALA A 106 -12.83 -11.01 -17.43
C ALA A 106 -12.29 -12.43 -17.21
N ARG A 107 -13.14 -13.46 -17.31
CA ARG A 107 -12.69 -14.87 -17.24
C ARG A 107 -11.74 -15.24 -18.38
N ALA A 108 -12.03 -14.81 -19.60
CA ALA A 108 -11.14 -15.04 -20.74
C ALA A 108 -9.79 -14.33 -20.57
N MET A 109 -9.80 -13.11 -20.03
CA MET A 109 -8.59 -12.36 -19.73
C MET A 109 -7.78 -13.01 -18.60
N ALA A 110 -8.42 -13.49 -17.55
CA ALA A 110 -7.78 -14.21 -16.45
C ALA A 110 -7.11 -15.50 -16.95
N ALA A 111 -7.79 -16.30 -17.76
CA ALA A 111 -7.25 -17.53 -18.35
C ALA A 111 -6.04 -17.26 -19.28
N GLY A 112 -6.03 -16.13 -20.00
CA GLY A 112 -4.93 -15.73 -20.90
C GLY A 112 -3.86 -14.88 -20.23
N GLY A 113 -4.05 -14.47 -18.96
CA GLY A 113 -3.18 -13.59 -18.20
C GLY A 113 -2.06 -14.31 -17.43
N LYS A 114 -1.27 -13.52 -16.73
CA LYS A 114 -0.30 -13.99 -15.73
C LYS A 114 -0.57 -13.27 -14.42
N ALA A 115 -0.50 -13.98 -13.30
CA ALA A 115 -0.63 -13.34 -12.00
C ALA A 115 0.55 -12.39 -11.79
N VAL A 116 0.28 -11.20 -11.28
CA VAL A 116 1.30 -10.21 -10.93
C VAL A 116 1.46 -10.21 -9.41
N VAL A 117 2.67 -10.48 -8.95
CA VAL A 117 3.00 -10.53 -7.52
C VAL A 117 4.11 -9.53 -7.24
N TRP A 118 3.86 -8.63 -6.30
CA TRP A 118 4.85 -7.69 -5.79
C TRP A 118 5.51 -8.26 -4.53
N ILE A 119 6.83 -8.21 -4.46
CA ILE A 119 7.62 -8.53 -3.26
C ILE A 119 8.60 -7.39 -3.03
N ASP A 120 8.60 -6.82 -1.84
CA ASP A 120 9.56 -5.81 -1.46
C ASP A 120 10.30 -6.16 -0.17
N GLY A 121 11.23 -5.30 0.21
CA GLY A 121 11.95 -5.40 1.44
C GLY A 121 12.71 -4.12 1.76
N GLY A 122 13.06 -3.95 3.04
CA GLY A 122 13.87 -2.83 3.49
C GLY A 122 13.13 -1.50 3.59
N LEU A 123 11.80 -1.50 3.73
CA LEU A 123 11.01 -0.29 3.94
C LEU A 123 11.48 0.43 5.21
N HIS A 124 11.48 -0.26 6.34
CA HIS A 124 12.21 0.18 7.53
C HIS A 124 13.66 -0.31 7.40
N ALA A 125 14.58 0.60 7.21
CA ALA A 125 15.95 0.25 6.82
C ALA A 125 16.75 -0.53 7.86
N THR A 126 16.38 -0.44 9.15
CA THR A 126 16.96 -1.24 10.23
C THR A 126 16.45 -2.69 10.24
N GLU A 127 15.42 -3.00 9.45
CA GLU A 127 14.84 -4.33 9.26
C GLU A 127 15.56 -5.07 8.12
N VAL A 128 16.83 -5.37 8.36
CA VAL A 128 17.79 -5.77 7.33
C VAL A 128 17.55 -7.14 6.69
N VAL A 129 16.73 -8.01 7.31
CA VAL A 129 16.30 -9.28 6.70
C VAL A 129 15.56 -8.99 5.40
N GLY A 130 14.67 -7.99 5.38
CA GLY A 130 13.88 -7.62 4.21
C GLY A 130 14.73 -7.30 2.98
N SER A 131 15.82 -6.55 3.15
CA SER A 131 16.75 -6.21 2.05
C SER A 131 17.52 -7.43 1.52
N HIS A 132 17.98 -8.30 2.43
CA HIS A 132 18.84 -9.43 2.07
C HIS A 132 18.05 -10.61 1.50
N GLN A 133 16.83 -10.87 2.00
CA GLN A 133 15.95 -11.88 1.40
C GLN A 133 15.54 -11.51 -0.03
N LEU A 134 15.38 -10.20 -0.33
CA LEU A 134 15.07 -9.73 -1.67
C LEU A 134 16.16 -10.11 -2.67
N ILE A 135 17.44 -9.89 -2.32
CA ILE A 135 18.62 -10.25 -3.12
C ILE A 135 18.66 -11.78 -3.34
N GLU A 136 18.53 -12.56 -2.26
CA GLU A 136 18.59 -14.02 -2.31
C GLU A 136 17.43 -14.61 -3.15
N THR A 137 16.20 -14.11 -2.95
CA THR A 137 15.02 -14.57 -3.70
C THR A 137 15.17 -14.26 -5.20
N ALA A 138 15.63 -13.05 -5.56
CA ALA A 138 15.87 -12.69 -6.95
C ALA A 138 16.88 -13.64 -7.61
N TYR A 139 18.01 -13.90 -6.94
CA TYR A 139 19.01 -14.84 -7.43
C TYR A 139 18.44 -16.24 -7.65
N GLN A 140 17.69 -16.77 -6.68
CA GLN A 140 17.12 -18.12 -6.78
C GLN A 140 16.11 -18.24 -7.93
N LEU A 141 15.20 -17.26 -8.10
CA LEU A 141 14.26 -17.25 -9.22
C LEU A 141 14.95 -17.23 -10.59
N ILE A 142 16.09 -16.56 -10.68
CA ILE A 142 16.84 -16.39 -11.92
C ILE A 142 17.71 -17.61 -12.23
N SER A 143 18.31 -18.22 -11.22
CA SER A 143 19.32 -19.29 -11.39
C SER A 143 18.76 -20.71 -11.33
N ARG A 144 17.69 -20.95 -10.57
CA ARG A 144 17.10 -22.29 -10.39
C ARG A 144 16.31 -22.73 -11.62
N ASN A 145 16.30 -24.05 -11.86
CA ASN A 145 15.63 -24.69 -13.00
C ASN A 145 14.77 -25.90 -12.60
N ASP A 146 14.45 -26.03 -11.31
CA ASP A 146 13.52 -27.04 -10.80
C ASP A 146 12.07 -26.76 -11.25
N ASP A 147 11.21 -27.77 -11.13
CA ASP A 147 9.83 -27.71 -11.62
C ASP A 147 8.98 -26.64 -10.90
N GLU A 148 9.25 -26.37 -9.62
CA GLU A 148 8.56 -25.32 -8.89
C GLU A 148 8.91 -23.94 -9.43
N THR A 149 10.21 -23.65 -9.60
CA THR A 149 10.68 -22.38 -10.14
C THR A 149 10.18 -22.14 -11.57
N LYS A 150 10.21 -23.16 -12.43
CA LYS A 150 9.66 -23.09 -13.78
C LYS A 150 8.17 -22.78 -13.77
N ARG A 151 7.39 -23.52 -12.97
CA ARG A 151 5.93 -23.28 -12.82
C ARG A 151 5.62 -21.85 -12.38
N ILE A 152 6.40 -21.33 -11.42
CA ILE A 152 6.26 -19.93 -10.98
C ILE A 152 6.53 -18.99 -12.15
N LEU A 153 7.68 -19.09 -12.80
CA LEU A 153 8.07 -18.18 -13.88
C LEU A 153 7.13 -18.24 -15.10
N ASP A 154 6.55 -19.41 -15.38
CA ASP A 154 5.61 -19.57 -16.49
C ASP A 154 4.25 -18.92 -16.23
N ASN A 155 3.85 -18.76 -14.97
CA ASN A 155 2.50 -18.31 -14.59
C ASN A 155 2.46 -16.98 -13.86
N VAL A 156 3.60 -16.47 -13.38
CA VAL A 156 3.68 -15.27 -12.54
C VAL A 156 4.66 -14.26 -13.13
N ILE A 157 4.30 -13.00 -13.05
CA ILE A 157 5.22 -11.86 -13.21
C ILE A 157 5.53 -11.35 -11.81
N VAL A 158 6.78 -11.49 -11.40
CA VAL A 158 7.25 -11.07 -10.07
C VAL A 158 7.87 -9.69 -10.17
N LEU A 159 7.34 -8.74 -9.41
CA LEU A 159 7.86 -7.38 -9.29
C LEU A 159 8.63 -7.29 -7.97
N MET A 160 9.94 -7.04 -8.03
CA MET A 160 10.78 -6.99 -6.84
C MET A 160 11.51 -5.66 -6.76
N THR A 161 11.35 -4.92 -5.65
CA THR A 161 12.03 -3.63 -5.44
C THR A 161 12.49 -3.47 -4.00
N HIS A 162 13.56 -2.71 -3.83
CA HIS A 162 13.97 -2.23 -2.51
C HIS A 162 13.16 -0.98 -2.17
N ALA A 163 12.44 -1.03 -1.05
CA ALA A 163 11.47 0.01 -0.70
C ALA A 163 12.11 1.32 -0.18
N ASN A 164 13.31 1.26 0.40
CA ASN A 164 14.03 2.42 0.95
C ASN A 164 15.54 2.35 0.63
N PRO A 165 15.95 2.69 -0.59
CA PRO A 165 17.36 2.66 -1.00
C PRO A 165 18.29 3.51 -0.13
N ASP A 166 17.88 4.73 0.22
CA ASP A 166 18.67 5.65 1.03
C ASP A 166 18.88 5.12 2.44
N GLY A 167 17.85 4.51 3.00
CA GLY A 167 17.93 3.86 4.31
C GLY A 167 18.84 2.63 4.31
N GLN A 168 18.80 1.78 3.28
CA GLN A 168 19.72 0.63 3.18
C GLN A 168 21.18 1.10 3.09
N GLU A 169 21.46 2.13 2.29
CA GLU A 169 22.80 2.72 2.19
C GLU A 169 23.28 3.20 3.57
N LEU A 170 22.44 3.95 4.28
CA LEU A 170 22.73 4.48 5.60
C LEU A 170 23.03 3.37 6.63
N VAL A 171 22.08 2.43 6.79
CA VAL A 171 22.13 1.43 7.87
C VAL A 171 23.24 0.41 7.63
N ALA A 172 23.41 -0.07 6.39
CA ALA A 172 24.47 -1.04 6.09
C ALA A 172 25.86 -0.42 6.26
N ASN A 173 26.08 0.79 5.77
CA ASN A 173 27.37 1.49 5.97
C ASN A 173 27.64 1.77 7.46
N TRP A 174 26.60 2.15 8.22
CA TRP A 174 26.72 2.35 9.67
C TRP A 174 27.12 1.07 10.40
N TYR A 175 26.46 -0.05 10.10
CA TYR A 175 26.80 -1.35 10.67
C TYR A 175 28.22 -1.78 10.31
N MET A 176 28.58 -1.71 9.03
CA MET A 176 29.86 -2.19 8.51
C MET A 176 31.07 -1.31 8.84
N ARG A 177 30.87 -0.08 9.41
CA ARG A 177 31.96 0.85 9.73
C ARG A 177 32.95 0.32 10.76
N ASN A 178 32.50 -0.60 11.63
CA ASN A 178 33.38 -1.21 12.64
C ASN A 178 34.11 -2.43 12.07
N ALA A 179 35.45 -2.44 12.19
CA ALA A 179 36.24 -3.61 11.83
C ALA A 179 35.98 -4.77 12.81
N ASP A 180 35.86 -4.45 14.11
CA ASP A 180 35.47 -5.41 15.14
C ASP A 180 33.96 -5.77 15.00
N THR A 181 33.71 -7.02 14.65
CA THR A 181 32.35 -7.53 14.42
C THR A 181 31.47 -7.48 15.66
N LEU A 182 32.05 -7.62 16.87
CA LEU A 182 31.30 -7.57 18.13
C LEU A 182 30.81 -6.17 18.49
N LYS A 183 31.36 -5.13 17.86
CA LYS A 183 30.92 -3.74 18.02
C LYS A 183 29.94 -3.28 16.93
N ARG A 184 29.57 -4.15 16.02
CA ARG A 184 28.58 -3.85 14.97
C ARG A 184 27.18 -3.85 15.53
N SER A 185 26.41 -2.80 15.23
CA SER A 185 25.00 -2.67 15.60
C SER A 185 24.27 -1.86 14.54
N THR A 186 23.03 -2.23 14.29
CA THR A 186 22.06 -1.45 13.49
C THR A 186 21.39 -0.34 14.29
N ASP A 187 21.65 -0.26 15.60
CA ASP A 187 21.12 0.76 16.49
C ASP A 187 21.88 2.07 16.39
N GLN A 188 21.25 3.14 16.86
CA GLN A 188 21.82 4.48 16.98
C GLN A 188 22.42 5.01 15.66
N VAL A 189 21.74 4.73 14.54
CA VAL A 189 22.08 5.40 13.28
C VAL A 189 22.00 6.92 13.45
N PRO A 190 22.91 7.71 12.82
CA PRO A 190 23.08 9.14 13.15
C PRO A 190 21.90 10.02 12.72
N VAL A 191 21.06 9.55 11.80
CA VAL A 191 19.85 10.22 11.32
C VAL A 191 18.74 9.21 11.08
N LEU A 192 17.50 9.65 11.08
CA LEU A 192 16.37 8.80 10.71
C LEU A 192 16.44 8.45 9.23
N TYR A 193 16.15 7.20 8.89
CA TYR A 193 16.13 6.74 7.49
C TYR A 193 14.90 7.26 6.69
N GLN A 194 13.96 7.91 7.38
CA GLN A 194 12.79 8.62 6.80
C GLN A 194 12.79 10.12 7.16
N LYS A 195 13.94 10.71 7.36
CA LYS A 195 14.13 12.11 7.84
C LYS A 195 13.39 13.18 7.01
N TYR A 196 13.04 12.87 5.76
CA TYR A 196 12.46 13.83 4.81
C TYR A 196 10.99 14.12 5.05
N ILE A 197 10.24 13.17 5.62
CA ILE A 197 8.78 13.27 5.77
C ILE A 197 8.32 13.48 7.21
N GLY A 198 9.17 13.27 8.20
CA GLY A 198 8.85 13.53 9.61
C GLY A 198 7.88 12.53 10.26
N HIS A 199 7.55 11.44 9.59
CA HIS A 199 6.72 10.34 10.10
C HIS A 199 7.26 9.00 9.58
N ASP A 200 6.75 7.88 10.08
CA ASP A 200 7.07 6.54 9.61
C ASP A 200 6.75 6.42 8.11
N ASN A 201 7.72 5.95 7.31
CA ASN A 201 7.54 5.78 5.86
C ASN A 201 6.50 4.70 5.50
N ASN A 202 6.22 3.75 6.41
CA ASN A 202 5.10 2.81 6.28
C ASN A 202 3.75 3.42 6.75
N ARG A 203 3.63 4.75 6.77
CA ARG A 203 2.41 5.53 6.98
C ARG A 203 2.17 6.54 5.86
N ASP A 204 2.94 6.43 4.76
CA ASP A 204 2.94 7.40 3.66
C ASP A 204 2.10 6.98 2.45
N PHE A 205 1.68 5.71 2.34
CA PHE A 205 1.14 5.15 1.10
C PHE A 205 -0.26 5.65 0.71
N TYR A 206 -1.01 6.28 1.60
CA TYR A 206 -2.26 6.98 1.26
C TYR A 206 -2.05 8.48 1.00
N MET A 207 -0.94 9.05 1.49
CA MET A 207 -0.59 10.48 1.33
C MET A 207 0.37 10.73 0.17
N MET A 208 1.27 9.79 -0.12
CA MET A 208 2.25 9.87 -1.22
C MET A 208 3.14 11.12 -1.16
N ASN A 209 3.77 11.36 0.00
CA ASN A 209 4.65 12.50 0.24
C ASN A 209 6.12 12.21 -0.07
N MET A 210 6.58 10.98 0.19
CA MET A 210 7.96 10.56 -0.03
C MET A 210 8.18 10.10 -1.48
N SER A 211 9.31 10.43 -2.10
CA SER A 211 9.62 10.06 -3.49
C SER A 211 9.56 8.56 -3.72
N GLU A 212 10.07 7.75 -2.79
CA GLU A 212 10.04 6.30 -2.88
C GLU A 212 8.59 5.76 -2.80
N SER A 213 7.74 6.35 -1.97
CA SER A 213 6.31 6.00 -1.91
C SER A 213 5.60 6.34 -3.23
N VAL A 214 5.92 7.48 -3.84
CA VAL A 214 5.37 7.88 -5.15
C VAL A 214 5.86 6.95 -6.25
N ASN A 215 7.14 6.60 -6.27
CA ASN A 215 7.73 5.68 -7.25
C ASN A 215 7.06 4.29 -7.19
N MET A 216 6.97 3.71 -5.99
CA MET A 216 6.29 2.41 -5.77
C MET A 216 4.79 2.51 -6.02
N GLY A 217 4.14 3.56 -5.53
CA GLY A 217 2.71 3.80 -5.71
C GLY A 217 2.32 3.89 -7.19
N LYS A 218 3.13 4.53 -8.02
CA LYS A 218 2.94 4.54 -9.48
C LYS A 218 2.93 3.12 -10.05
N GLN A 219 3.85 2.26 -9.63
CA GLN A 219 3.88 0.87 -10.09
C GLN A 219 2.67 0.07 -9.59
N LEU A 220 2.30 0.24 -8.31
CA LEU A 220 1.22 -0.50 -7.67
C LEU A 220 -0.16 -0.07 -8.14
N PHE A 221 -0.44 1.24 -8.26
CA PHE A 221 -1.80 1.74 -8.42
C PHE A 221 -2.11 2.28 -9.82
N LEU A 222 -1.09 2.53 -10.65
CA LEU A 222 -1.28 3.07 -12.00
C LEU A 222 -0.78 2.13 -13.09
N GLU A 223 0.36 1.43 -12.87
CA GLU A 223 1.04 0.66 -13.91
C GLU A 223 0.71 -0.84 -13.88
N TRP A 224 0.95 -1.52 -12.76
CA TRP A 224 0.84 -2.99 -12.70
C TRP A 224 -0.42 -3.51 -12.03
N MET A 225 -0.88 -2.87 -10.97
CA MET A 225 -2.05 -3.30 -10.18
C MET A 225 -2.00 -4.79 -9.83
N PRO A 226 -0.98 -5.22 -9.06
CA PRO A 226 -0.74 -6.63 -8.77
C PRO A 226 -1.91 -7.26 -8.00
N GLN A 227 -2.13 -8.57 -8.18
CA GLN A 227 -3.15 -9.30 -7.44
C GLN A 227 -2.71 -9.58 -6.01
N ILE A 228 -1.39 -9.74 -5.79
CA ILE A 228 -0.81 -10.00 -4.48
C ILE A 228 0.37 -9.04 -4.26
N MET A 229 0.42 -8.45 -3.08
CA MET A 229 1.51 -7.60 -2.62
C MET A 229 2.04 -8.15 -1.31
N TYR A 230 3.35 -8.43 -1.23
CA TYR A 230 4.01 -8.99 -0.05
C TYR A 230 5.13 -8.08 0.43
N ASN A 231 4.93 -7.51 1.63
CA ASN A 231 5.84 -6.59 2.29
C ASN A 231 6.56 -7.30 3.46
N HIS A 232 7.90 -7.26 3.47
CA HIS A 232 8.73 -7.89 4.49
C HIS A 232 9.13 -6.91 5.57
N HIS A 233 8.85 -7.27 6.84
CA HIS A 233 9.19 -6.51 8.05
C HIS A 233 9.93 -7.34 9.09
N GLN A 234 10.45 -6.69 10.10
CA GLN A 234 11.01 -7.15 11.37
C GLN A 234 10.45 -6.24 12.48
N ARG A 235 10.01 -6.77 13.60
CA ARG A 235 10.37 -7.93 14.36
C ARG A 235 9.11 -8.78 14.65
N GLY A 236 9.29 -10.09 14.73
CA GLY A 236 8.25 -11.01 15.18
C GLY A 236 7.97 -10.92 16.69
N PRO A 237 6.88 -11.56 17.17
CA PRO A 237 6.59 -11.64 18.59
C PRO A 237 7.69 -12.40 19.33
N GLU A 238 8.02 -11.93 20.52
CA GLU A 238 9.03 -12.57 21.40
C GLU A 238 8.69 -14.05 21.65
N GLY A 239 9.68 -14.94 21.57
CA GLY A 239 9.50 -16.39 21.69
C GLY A 239 8.84 -17.05 20.47
N SER A 240 8.82 -16.36 19.32
CA SER A 240 8.39 -16.87 18.02
C SER A 240 9.42 -16.51 16.96
N VAL A 241 9.35 -17.14 15.76
CA VAL A 241 10.22 -16.76 14.63
C VAL A 241 9.60 -15.62 13.84
N LEU A 242 8.32 -15.72 13.55
CA LEU A 242 7.64 -14.69 12.77
C LEU A 242 6.16 -14.59 13.06
N ALA A 243 5.58 -13.43 12.75
CA ALA A 243 4.15 -13.24 12.61
C ALA A 243 3.78 -12.99 11.15
N GLY A 244 2.63 -13.53 10.74
CA GLY A 244 2.09 -13.37 9.38
C GLY A 244 0.59 -13.59 9.32
N PRO A 245 0.00 -13.55 8.11
CA PRO A 245 -1.43 -13.76 7.92
C PRO A 245 -1.86 -15.18 8.33
N PRO A 246 -3.16 -15.37 8.68
CA PRO A 246 -4.19 -14.34 8.81
C PRO A 246 -3.99 -13.47 10.05
N TYR A 247 -4.48 -12.22 9.97
CA TYR A 247 -4.33 -11.24 11.05
C TYR A 247 -5.52 -11.27 12.01
N ARG A 248 -5.35 -10.67 13.21
CA ARG A 248 -6.44 -10.53 14.15
C ARG A 248 -7.46 -9.48 13.71
N ASP A 249 -8.65 -9.52 14.29
CA ASP A 249 -9.62 -8.43 14.20
C ASP A 249 -9.08 -7.11 14.80
N PRO A 250 -9.62 -5.96 14.36
CA PRO A 250 -10.61 -5.82 13.31
C PRO A 250 -9.98 -5.69 11.93
N PHE A 251 -10.73 -6.10 10.88
CA PHE A 251 -10.48 -5.64 9.53
C PHE A 251 -11.41 -4.46 9.19
N ASN A 252 -11.06 -3.66 8.19
CA ASN A 252 -11.89 -2.54 7.79
C ASN A 252 -13.15 -3.02 7.05
N TYR A 253 -14.32 -2.50 7.45
CA TYR A 253 -15.62 -2.98 6.97
C TYR A 253 -15.94 -2.58 5.53
N VAL A 254 -15.15 -1.74 4.91
CA VAL A 254 -15.29 -1.39 3.48
C VAL A 254 -14.72 -2.46 2.54
N PHE A 255 -13.94 -3.41 3.08
CA PHE A 255 -13.35 -4.47 2.27
C PHE A 255 -14.39 -5.41 1.69
N ASP A 256 -14.09 -5.93 0.50
CA ASP A 256 -14.82 -7.06 -0.05
C ASP A 256 -14.48 -8.35 0.72
N PRO A 257 -15.42 -9.26 0.97
CA PRO A 257 -15.13 -10.53 1.63
C PRO A 257 -14.02 -11.35 0.96
N LEU A 258 -13.87 -11.27 -0.37
CA LEU A 258 -12.79 -11.94 -1.10
C LEU A 258 -11.39 -11.45 -0.70
N MET A 259 -11.27 -10.22 -0.20
CA MET A 259 -10.00 -9.71 0.34
C MET A 259 -9.58 -10.50 1.57
N ILE A 260 -10.48 -10.66 2.54
CA ILE A 260 -10.19 -11.34 3.79
C ILE A 260 -9.92 -12.83 3.56
N THR A 261 -10.78 -13.50 2.78
CA THR A 261 -10.57 -14.92 2.46
C THR A 261 -9.31 -15.17 1.62
N GLY A 262 -8.91 -14.22 0.79
CA GLY A 262 -7.64 -14.26 0.06
C GLY A 262 -6.43 -14.17 0.98
N ILE A 263 -6.48 -13.30 1.99
CA ILE A 263 -5.44 -13.20 3.03
C ILE A 263 -5.35 -14.51 3.82
N ASP A 264 -6.49 -15.11 4.19
CA ASP A 264 -6.55 -16.38 4.93
C ASP A 264 -5.95 -17.53 4.11
N ALA A 265 -6.31 -17.63 2.83
CA ALA A 265 -5.82 -18.67 1.93
C ALA A 265 -4.30 -18.60 1.73
N LEU A 266 -3.76 -17.40 1.51
CA LEU A 266 -2.31 -17.19 1.39
C LEU A 266 -1.60 -17.47 2.72
N GLY A 267 -2.16 -17.01 3.84
CA GLY A 267 -1.63 -17.34 5.16
C GLY A 267 -1.56 -18.85 5.39
N ALA A 268 -2.62 -19.57 5.03
CA ALA A 268 -2.66 -21.04 5.13
C ALA A 268 -1.57 -21.70 4.27
N ALA A 269 -1.36 -21.25 3.04
CA ALA A 269 -0.28 -21.74 2.18
C ALA A 269 1.10 -21.48 2.79
N MET A 270 1.32 -20.27 3.34
CA MET A 270 2.60 -19.86 3.92
C MET A 270 3.01 -20.73 5.12
N TYR A 271 2.14 -20.85 6.15
CA TYR A 271 2.50 -21.64 7.33
C TYR A 271 2.50 -23.16 7.05
N ASN A 272 1.66 -23.63 6.11
CA ASN A 272 1.71 -25.03 5.69
C ASN A 272 3.05 -25.38 5.05
N ARG A 273 3.60 -24.50 4.19
CA ARG A 273 4.92 -24.69 3.60
C ARG A 273 6.02 -24.74 4.66
N LEU A 274 6.03 -23.79 5.60
CA LEU A 274 7.04 -23.79 6.68
C LEU A 274 6.97 -25.08 7.51
N ASN A 275 5.77 -25.58 7.83
CA ASN A 275 5.60 -26.83 8.55
C ASN A 275 6.11 -28.05 7.74
N ALA A 276 5.90 -28.06 6.42
CA ALA A 276 6.40 -29.12 5.55
C ALA A 276 7.93 -29.07 5.36
N GLU A 277 8.55 -27.94 5.62
CA GLU A 277 10.01 -27.74 5.61
C GLU A 277 10.64 -27.81 7.01
N ASP A 278 9.92 -28.30 8.02
CA ASP A 278 10.36 -28.37 9.42
C ASP A 278 10.83 -27.03 10.00
N LYS A 279 10.17 -25.92 9.60
CA LYS A 279 10.44 -24.55 10.02
C LYS A 279 9.36 -24.04 11.00
N PRO A 280 9.53 -24.27 12.32
CA PRO A 280 8.55 -23.88 13.34
C PRO A 280 8.55 -22.38 13.62
N GLY A 281 7.55 -21.91 14.41
CA GLY A 281 7.54 -20.55 14.95
C GLY A 281 6.73 -19.52 14.16
N TYR A 282 5.87 -19.96 13.24
CA TYR A 282 4.91 -19.08 12.57
C TYR A 282 3.74 -18.76 13.51
N THR A 283 3.48 -17.46 13.72
CA THR A 283 2.41 -16.95 14.59
C THR A 283 1.42 -16.11 13.77
N ARG A 284 0.13 -16.28 14.04
CA ARG A 284 -0.98 -15.67 13.32
C ARG A 284 -2.10 -15.22 14.26
N LEU A 285 -3.14 -14.58 13.71
CA LEU A 285 -4.32 -14.16 14.48
C LEU A 285 -3.93 -13.40 15.77
N ASN A 286 -4.56 -13.71 16.88
CA ASN A 286 -4.30 -13.09 18.19
C ASN A 286 -2.90 -13.40 18.78
N GLY A 287 -2.08 -14.20 18.11
CA GLY A 287 -0.68 -14.39 18.48
C GLY A 287 0.22 -13.18 18.19
N SER A 288 -0.29 -12.22 17.42
CA SER A 288 0.37 -10.95 17.11
C SER A 288 -0.58 -9.77 17.24
N SER A 289 -0.07 -8.53 17.16
CA SER A 289 -0.87 -7.32 17.28
C SER A 289 -1.47 -6.84 15.94
N PHE A 290 -1.09 -7.44 14.81
CA PHE A 290 -1.41 -6.92 13.48
C PHE A 290 -2.87 -7.12 13.11
N SER A 291 -3.50 -6.02 12.64
CA SER A 291 -4.87 -5.99 12.09
C SER A 291 -4.86 -5.39 10.69
N THR A 292 -6.00 -5.36 10.01
CA THR A 292 -6.15 -4.82 8.65
C THR A 292 -7.11 -3.62 8.63
N TRP A 293 -6.95 -2.71 9.59
CA TRP A 293 -7.82 -1.54 9.75
C TRP A 293 -7.30 -0.30 9.02
N TYR A 294 -6.07 0.10 9.29
CA TYR A 294 -5.49 1.38 8.88
C TYR A 294 -5.06 1.41 7.40
N ASN A 295 -5.37 2.51 6.70
CA ASN A 295 -5.08 2.70 5.26
C ASN A 295 -3.78 3.50 5.00
N GLY A 296 -2.73 3.31 5.69
CA GLY A 296 -1.50 4.11 5.44
C GLY A 296 -0.27 3.26 5.25
N GLY A 297 -0.32 2.02 5.70
CA GLY A 297 0.75 1.05 5.48
C GLY A 297 0.74 0.52 4.06
N LEU A 298 1.92 0.18 3.53
CA LEU A 298 2.07 -0.32 2.17
C LEU A 298 1.12 -1.50 1.88
N ARG A 299 1.08 -2.52 2.76
CA ARG A 299 0.18 -3.66 2.58
C ARG A 299 -1.32 -3.30 2.67
N THR A 300 -1.67 -2.39 3.59
CA THR A 300 -3.08 -2.07 3.83
C THR A 300 -3.63 -1.13 2.77
N THR A 301 -2.86 -0.15 2.32
CA THR A 301 -3.29 0.68 1.17
C THR A 301 -3.59 -0.18 -0.05
N THR A 302 -2.79 -1.23 -0.32
CA THR A 302 -3.10 -2.17 -1.41
C THR A 302 -4.39 -2.95 -1.18
N GLN A 303 -4.75 -3.30 0.07
CA GLN A 303 -6.04 -3.94 0.39
C GLN A 303 -7.23 -3.04 0.05
N PHE A 304 -7.13 -1.72 0.31
CA PHE A 304 -8.14 -0.75 -0.11
C PHE A 304 -8.26 -0.59 -1.64
N HIS A 305 -7.31 -1.18 -2.40
CA HIS A 305 -7.28 -1.23 -3.87
C HIS A 305 -7.55 -2.63 -4.43
N ASN A 306 -8.20 -3.49 -3.65
CA ASN A 306 -8.54 -4.86 -4.04
C ASN A 306 -7.34 -5.79 -4.34
N MET A 307 -6.14 -5.44 -3.87
CA MET A 307 -4.94 -6.26 -3.96
C MET A 307 -4.72 -6.97 -2.64
N ILE A 308 -4.43 -8.28 -2.65
CA ILE A 308 -4.19 -9.04 -1.42
C ILE A 308 -2.84 -8.60 -0.82
N GLY A 309 -2.90 -7.63 0.09
CA GLY A 309 -1.73 -7.08 0.77
C GLY A 309 -1.33 -7.92 1.99
N LEU A 310 -0.08 -8.38 2.02
CA LEU A 310 0.48 -9.20 3.08
C LEU A 310 1.67 -8.52 3.74
N LEU A 311 1.88 -8.79 5.03
CA LEU A 311 3.17 -8.58 5.69
C LEU A 311 3.55 -9.82 6.48
N THR A 312 4.85 -9.98 6.69
CA THR A 312 5.41 -10.82 7.75
C THR A 312 6.39 -10.01 8.56
N GLU A 313 6.42 -10.27 9.86
CA GLU A 313 7.37 -9.73 10.82
C GLU A 313 8.26 -10.86 11.32
N ILE A 314 9.51 -10.90 10.89
CA ILE A 314 10.45 -11.96 11.21
C ILE A 314 11.52 -11.48 12.19
N ILE A 315 12.02 -12.38 13.04
CA ILE A 315 13.23 -12.12 13.85
C ILE A 315 14.49 -12.20 12.98
N GLY A 316 15.61 -11.80 13.52
CA GLY A 316 16.95 -11.98 12.94
C GLY A 316 17.70 -10.67 12.71
N ASN A 317 18.97 -10.73 12.99
CA ASN A 317 19.93 -9.65 12.82
C ASN A 317 21.21 -10.21 12.20
N PRO A 318 22.03 -9.39 11.55
CA PRO A 318 23.35 -9.80 11.12
C PRO A 318 24.27 -10.12 12.30
N THR A 319 24.00 -9.57 13.49
CA THR A 319 24.56 -10.05 14.75
C THR A 319 23.64 -11.14 15.29
N PRO A 320 24.11 -12.39 15.49
CA PRO A 320 23.26 -13.47 15.98
C PRO A 320 22.54 -13.12 17.27
N GLU A 321 21.27 -13.52 17.38
CA GLU A 321 20.42 -13.22 18.53
C GLU A 321 19.83 -14.48 19.15
N LYS A 322 19.03 -14.35 20.21
CA LYS A 322 18.40 -15.46 20.93
C LYS A 322 16.92 -15.54 20.61
N ILE A 323 16.38 -16.76 20.63
CA ILE A 323 14.94 -16.98 20.81
C ILE A 323 14.72 -17.22 22.31
N PRO A 324 14.14 -16.24 23.05
CA PRO A 324 13.98 -16.36 24.49
C PRO A 324 12.93 -17.37 24.89
N VAL A 325 12.97 -17.84 26.14
CA VAL A 325 11.94 -18.68 26.71
C VAL A 325 10.71 -17.85 27.03
N VAL A 326 9.62 -18.09 26.30
CA VAL A 326 8.28 -17.53 26.58
C VAL A 326 7.33 -18.70 26.81
N PRO A 327 7.03 -19.10 28.06
CA PRO A 327 6.33 -20.36 28.36
C PRO A 327 4.98 -20.50 27.62
N GLN A 328 4.23 -19.42 27.47
CA GLN A 328 2.95 -19.40 26.76
C GLN A 328 3.10 -19.68 25.26
N ARG A 329 4.27 -19.41 24.67
CA ARG A 329 4.58 -19.67 23.26
C ARG A 329 5.02 -21.11 23.00
N LEU A 330 5.30 -21.89 24.04
CA LEU A 330 5.70 -23.31 23.91
C LEU A 330 4.50 -24.24 23.77
N ILE A 331 3.28 -23.75 24.00
CA ILE A 331 2.07 -24.55 23.92
C ILE A 331 1.42 -24.38 22.53
N PRO A 332 1.33 -25.45 21.72
CA PRO A 332 0.61 -25.39 20.45
C PRO A 332 -0.83 -24.91 20.62
N ASN A 333 -1.24 -23.96 19.82
CA ASN A 333 -2.60 -23.40 19.86
C ASN A 333 -3.00 -22.84 18.48
N GLY A 334 -4.21 -22.32 18.34
CA GLY A 334 -4.71 -21.77 17.07
C GLY A 334 -3.88 -20.63 16.51
N ALA A 335 -3.19 -19.85 17.35
CA ALA A 335 -2.32 -18.77 16.91
C ALA A 335 -0.93 -19.27 16.50
N THR A 336 -0.37 -20.22 17.23
CA THR A 336 0.97 -20.79 16.97
C THR A 336 0.86 -22.32 16.96
N PRO A 337 0.45 -22.93 15.84
CA PRO A 337 0.24 -24.38 15.77
C PRO A 337 1.53 -25.21 15.91
N ASN A 338 2.67 -24.66 15.51
CA ASN A 338 3.98 -25.29 15.57
C ASN A 338 4.98 -24.33 16.26
N PRO A 339 5.06 -24.33 17.60
CA PRO A 339 5.98 -23.46 18.34
C PRO A 339 7.45 -23.75 18.03
N VAL A 340 8.27 -22.70 18.03
CA VAL A 340 9.73 -22.83 18.02
C VAL A 340 10.24 -23.08 19.44
N LEU A 341 11.24 -23.93 19.58
CA LEU A 341 11.94 -24.10 20.86
C LEU A 341 12.92 -22.94 21.09
N PRO A 342 13.13 -22.55 22.35
CA PRO A 342 14.12 -21.53 22.71
C PRO A 342 15.52 -21.89 22.20
N GLN A 343 16.27 -20.92 21.72
CA GLN A 343 17.62 -21.11 21.19
C GLN A 343 18.53 -19.98 21.70
N ASP A 344 19.76 -20.34 22.08
CA ASP A 344 20.76 -19.37 22.51
C ASP A 344 21.36 -18.59 21.33
N VAL A 345 21.31 -19.16 20.14
CA VAL A 345 21.85 -18.56 18.92
C VAL A 345 20.90 -18.78 17.76
N TRP A 346 20.43 -17.69 17.20
CA TRP A 346 19.67 -17.64 15.93
C TRP A 346 20.51 -16.86 14.92
N HIS A 347 20.94 -17.54 13.86
CA HIS A 347 21.79 -16.95 12.83
C HIS A 347 20.98 -16.17 11.80
N PHE A 348 21.58 -15.15 11.21
CA PHE A 348 20.96 -14.31 10.20
C PHE A 348 20.47 -15.11 8.99
N ARG A 349 21.23 -16.15 8.57
CA ARG A 349 20.87 -17.03 7.46
C ARG A 349 19.54 -17.74 7.69
N GLN A 350 19.20 -18.12 8.91
CA GLN A 350 17.93 -18.80 9.20
C GLN A 350 16.74 -17.91 8.85
N SER A 351 16.80 -16.60 9.16
CA SER A 351 15.75 -15.63 8.79
C SER A 351 15.62 -15.44 7.28
N ILE A 352 16.75 -15.43 6.56
CA ILE A 352 16.75 -15.35 5.10
C ILE A 352 16.10 -16.62 4.50
N ASP A 353 16.43 -17.81 4.99
CA ASP A 353 15.87 -19.07 4.51
C ASP A 353 14.36 -19.18 4.76
N TYR A 354 13.87 -18.71 5.92
CA TYR A 354 12.43 -18.61 6.18
C TYR A 354 11.73 -17.66 5.21
N SER A 355 12.30 -16.46 5.01
CA SER A 355 11.72 -15.45 4.12
C SER A 355 11.67 -15.94 2.66
N VAL A 356 12.71 -16.61 2.19
CA VAL A 356 12.73 -17.22 0.84
C VAL A 356 11.67 -18.30 0.70
N SER A 357 11.50 -19.18 1.71
CA SER A 357 10.43 -20.19 1.70
C SER A 357 9.04 -19.56 1.63
N LEU A 358 8.82 -18.46 2.35
CA LEU A 358 7.56 -17.73 2.32
C LEU A 358 7.32 -17.08 0.95
N ASN A 359 8.34 -16.48 0.33
CA ASN A 359 8.24 -15.94 -1.03
C ASN A 359 7.85 -17.03 -2.03
N TYR A 360 8.52 -18.18 -1.99
CA TYR A 360 8.18 -19.31 -2.84
C TYR A 360 6.76 -19.81 -2.59
N SER A 361 6.29 -19.82 -1.33
CA SER A 361 4.92 -20.19 -1.00
C SER A 361 3.89 -19.26 -1.66
N VAL A 362 4.09 -17.94 -1.55
CA VAL A 362 3.20 -16.93 -2.15
C VAL A 362 3.22 -17.03 -3.68
N LEU A 363 4.40 -17.21 -4.27
CA LEU A 363 4.57 -17.32 -5.71
C LEU A 363 3.99 -18.64 -6.28
N ASP A 364 4.18 -19.76 -5.60
CA ASP A 364 3.59 -21.05 -6.01
C ASP A 364 2.07 -21.04 -5.88
N TYR A 365 1.53 -20.43 -4.82
CA TYR A 365 0.10 -20.19 -4.69
C TYR A 365 -0.43 -19.38 -5.87
N ALA A 366 0.20 -18.24 -6.16
CA ALA A 366 -0.18 -17.39 -7.29
C ALA A 366 -0.08 -18.12 -8.64
N ALA A 367 0.92 -18.98 -8.82
CA ALA A 367 1.08 -19.77 -10.04
C ALA A 367 -0.02 -20.83 -10.20
N ARG A 368 -0.39 -21.51 -9.12
CA ARG A 368 -1.43 -22.55 -9.13
C ARG A 368 -2.85 -21.98 -9.21
N GLN A 369 -3.09 -20.83 -8.59
CA GLN A 369 -4.38 -20.16 -8.53
C GLN A 369 -4.45 -18.94 -9.48
N ARG A 370 -3.61 -18.91 -10.51
CA ARG A 370 -3.42 -17.78 -11.44
C ARG A 370 -4.75 -17.21 -11.94
N ASP A 371 -5.61 -18.05 -12.49
CA ASP A 371 -6.88 -17.64 -13.11
C ASP A 371 -7.82 -17.07 -12.04
N GLU A 372 -7.82 -17.64 -10.84
CA GLU A 372 -8.67 -17.23 -9.74
C GLU A 372 -8.23 -15.88 -9.16
N VAL A 373 -6.93 -15.68 -8.87
CA VAL A 373 -6.48 -14.39 -8.31
C VAL A 373 -6.68 -13.25 -9.31
N LEU A 374 -6.49 -13.50 -10.60
CA LEU A 374 -6.77 -12.54 -11.67
C LEU A 374 -8.28 -12.24 -11.81
N TYR A 375 -9.13 -13.24 -11.68
CA TYR A 375 -10.57 -13.03 -11.71
C TYR A 375 -11.09 -12.36 -10.45
N ASN A 376 -10.54 -12.67 -9.28
CA ASN A 376 -11.02 -12.14 -8.00
C ASN A 376 -10.77 -10.64 -7.85
N ILE A 377 -9.65 -10.09 -8.36
CA ILE A 377 -9.45 -8.62 -8.35
C ILE A 377 -10.52 -7.91 -9.19
N TYR A 378 -10.89 -8.48 -10.35
CA TYR A 378 -12.01 -8.00 -11.15
C TYR A 378 -13.33 -8.09 -10.39
N LYS A 379 -13.62 -9.21 -9.73
CA LYS A 379 -14.86 -9.42 -8.99
C LYS A 379 -15.03 -8.45 -7.84
N MET A 380 -13.99 -8.21 -7.07
CA MET A 380 -13.97 -7.19 -6.01
C MET A 380 -14.22 -5.78 -6.59
N GLY A 381 -13.60 -5.46 -7.73
CA GLY A 381 -13.81 -4.20 -8.44
C GLY A 381 -15.26 -4.04 -8.92
N GLN A 382 -15.88 -5.09 -9.49
CA GLN A 382 -17.30 -5.07 -9.90
C GLN A 382 -18.23 -4.87 -8.71
N HIS A 383 -18.01 -5.60 -7.60
CA HIS A 383 -18.78 -5.39 -6.38
C HIS A 383 -18.69 -3.94 -5.87
N ALA A 384 -17.50 -3.34 -5.95
CA ALA A 384 -17.28 -1.94 -5.55
C ALA A 384 -18.05 -0.97 -6.47
N ILE A 385 -17.98 -1.16 -7.80
CA ILE A 385 -18.71 -0.37 -8.80
C ILE A 385 -20.22 -0.50 -8.58
N ASP A 386 -20.73 -1.72 -8.41
CA ASP A 386 -22.15 -1.98 -8.18
C ASP A 386 -22.68 -1.32 -6.91
N ARG A 387 -21.92 -1.39 -5.81
CA ARG A 387 -22.27 -0.70 -4.56
C ARG A 387 -22.29 0.83 -4.73
N GLY A 388 -21.41 1.39 -5.55
CA GLY A 388 -21.41 2.82 -5.89
C GLY A 388 -22.55 3.26 -6.81
N ASN A 389 -23.16 2.35 -7.58
CA ASN A 389 -24.26 2.62 -8.51
C ASN A 389 -25.67 2.49 -7.89
N ARG A 390 -25.78 2.01 -6.65
CA ARG A 390 -27.07 1.79 -5.97
C ARG A 390 -26.99 2.26 -4.53
N ASP A 391 -28.13 2.33 -3.86
CA ASP A 391 -28.19 2.53 -2.44
C ASP A 391 -27.49 1.38 -1.71
N ASN A 392 -26.56 1.72 -0.88
CA ASN A 392 -25.75 0.81 -0.09
C ASN A 392 -25.52 1.38 1.32
N TRP A 393 -25.38 0.48 2.28
CA TRP A 393 -25.04 0.81 3.65
C TRP A 393 -23.90 -0.10 4.08
N THR A 394 -22.76 0.47 4.40
CA THR A 394 -21.64 -0.29 4.97
C THR A 394 -22.02 -0.75 6.38
N LEU A 395 -21.99 -2.06 6.61
CA LEU A 395 -22.26 -2.65 7.92
C LEU A 395 -21.16 -2.23 8.88
N SER A 396 -21.55 -1.77 10.08
CA SER A 396 -20.60 -1.33 11.10
C SER A 396 -21.09 -1.67 12.51
N PRO A 397 -20.20 -1.71 13.51
CA PRO A 397 -20.58 -1.90 14.92
C PRO A 397 -21.57 -0.84 15.40
N LYS A 398 -21.41 0.41 14.95
CA LYS A 398 -22.32 1.51 15.28
C LYS A 398 -23.75 1.22 14.80
N GLY A 399 -23.90 0.72 13.57
CA GLY A 399 -25.21 0.33 13.03
C GLY A 399 -25.81 -0.85 13.78
N ALA A 400 -25.02 -1.91 14.04
CA ALA A 400 -25.47 -3.07 14.83
C ALA A 400 -25.90 -2.68 16.25
N ASN A 401 -25.12 -1.83 16.92
CA ASN A 401 -25.44 -1.32 18.25
C ASN A 401 -26.69 -0.44 18.25
N ALA A 402 -26.92 0.37 17.19
CA ALA A 402 -28.14 1.18 17.08
C ALA A 402 -29.39 0.31 16.98
N ILE A 403 -29.36 -0.80 16.23
CA ILE A 403 -30.45 -1.78 16.15
C ILE A 403 -30.76 -2.36 17.54
N THR A 404 -29.71 -2.85 18.24
CA THR A 404 -29.84 -3.46 19.56
C THR A 404 -30.36 -2.46 20.60
N ALA A 405 -29.84 -1.24 20.60
CA ALA A 405 -30.24 -0.18 21.50
C ALA A 405 -31.71 0.22 21.31
N ALA A 406 -32.16 0.37 20.07
CA ALA A 406 -33.55 0.69 19.76
C ALA A 406 -34.51 -0.41 20.23
N TYR A 407 -34.17 -1.67 19.98
CA TYR A 407 -34.97 -2.82 20.41
C TYR A 407 -35.06 -2.91 21.95
N LYS A 408 -33.94 -2.78 22.67
CA LYS A 408 -33.90 -2.80 24.15
C LYS A 408 -34.73 -1.66 24.74
N LYS A 409 -34.63 -0.45 24.17
CA LYS A 409 -35.41 0.71 24.60
C LYS A 409 -36.92 0.47 24.51
N ASP A 410 -37.40 -0.05 23.38
CA ASP A 410 -38.82 -0.30 23.15
C ASP A 410 -39.37 -1.43 24.03
N LYS A 411 -38.52 -2.35 24.45
CA LYS A 411 -38.88 -3.44 25.38
C LYS A 411 -38.74 -3.06 26.83
N ASN A 412 -38.32 -1.83 27.19
CA ASN A 412 -37.95 -1.43 28.55
C ASN A 412 -36.92 -2.40 29.20
N ASP A 413 -36.06 -2.99 28.36
CA ASP A 413 -35.09 -3.98 28.82
C ASP A 413 -33.82 -3.26 29.32
N THR A 414 -33.59 -3.31 30.61
CA THR A 414 -32.46 -2.71 31.30
C THR A 414 -31.30 -3.71 31.49
N THR A 415 -31.45 -4.96 31.06
CA THR A 415 -30.38 -5.96 31.20
C THR A 415 -29.17 -5.57 30.38
N LYS A 416 -28.02 -5.47 31.03
CA LYS A 416 -26.74 -5.36 30.33
C LYS A 416 -26.44 -6.71 29.70
N ASP A 417 -26.15 -6.69 28.41
CA ASP A 417 -25.58 -7.84 27.72
C ASP A 417 -24.12 -7.98 28.21
N ASP A 418 -23.90 -8.87 29.15
CA ASP A 418 -22.61 -9.08 29.79
C ASP A 418 -21.71 -10.05 28.98
N GLY A 419 -22.20 -10.50 27.81
CA GLY A 419 -21.47 -11.45 26.96
C GLY A 419 -21.22 -12.82 27.62
N SER A 420 -21.89 -13.09 28.75
CA SER A 420 -21.60 -14.24 29.60
C SER A 420 -22.36 -15.51 29.23
N ASP A 421 -23.10 -15.53 28.10
CA ASP A 421 -23.79 -16.73 27.64
C ASP A 421 -22.91 -17.56 26.68
N PRO A 422 -22.11 -18.51 27.17
CA PRO A 422 -21.26 -19.37 26.34
C PRO A 422 -22.07 -20.29 25.41
N TYR A 423 -23.40 -20.36 25.59
CA TYR A 423 -24.33 -21.16 24.79
C TYR A 423 -25.38 -20.32 24.06
N GLY A 424 -25.16 -19.02 23.88
CA GLY A 424 -26.10 -18.08 23.24
C GLY A 424 -26.60 -18.52 21.87
N TRP A 425 -25.81 -19.34 21.14
CA TRP A 425 -26.22 -19.97 19.89
C TRP A 425 -27.33 -21.02 20.04
N MET A 426 -27.58 -21.53 21.25
CA MET A 426 -28.68 -22.46 21.54
C MET A 426 -29.99 -21.74 21.97
N LYS A 427 -29.91 -20.47 22.35
CA LYS A 427 -31.11 -19.68 22.66
C LYS A 427 -31.82 -19.27 21.39
N ARG A 428 -32.81 -20.04 20.97
CA ARG A 428 -33.84 -19.60 20.01
C ARG A 428 -34.68 -18.52 20.69
N GLY A 429 -34.38 -17.23 20.47
CA GLY A 429 -35.29 -16.28 21.08
C GLY A 429 -35.02 -14.79 21.04
N ASN A 430 -33.88 -14.30 20.62
CA ASN A 430 -33.73 -12.86 20.40
C ASN A 430 -33.92 -12.51 18.90
N ASN A 431 -35.11 -12.81 18.37
CA ASN A 431 -35.49 -12.32 17.08
C ASN A 431 -35.85 -10.84 17.19
N ILE A 432 -34.84 -9.96 16.99
CA ILE A 432 -35.10 -8.54 16.81
C ILE A 432 -35.93 -8.40 15.53
N PRO A 433 -37.12 -7.75 15.56
CA PRO A 433 -37.93 -7.55 14.37
C PRO A 433 -37.19 -6.84 13.26
N MET A 434 -37.43 -7.23 12.01
CA MET A 434 -36.77 -6.68 10.83
C MET A 434 -36.92 -5.15 10.71
N SER A 435 -38.00 -4.58 11.27
CA SER A 435 -38.23 -3.13 11.28
C SER A 435 -37.08 -2.33 11.92
N TYR A 436 -36.41 -2.88 12.93
CA TYR A 436 -35.27 -2.23 13.58
C TYR A 436 -34.03 -2.24 12.67
N TYR A 437 -33.81 -3.32 11.92
CA TYR A 437 -32.79 -3.38 10.89
C TYR A 437 -33.08 -2.37 9.77
N ASP A 438 -34.32 -2.34 9.29
CA ASP A 438 -34.75 -1.44 8.23
C ASP A 438 -34.61 0.04 8.64
N ALA A 439 -34.87 0.38 9.90
CA ALA A 439 -34.70 1.73 10.42
C ALA A 439 -33.23 2.23 10.36
N VAL A 440 -32.26 1.34 10.40
CA VAL A 440 -30.83 1.65 10.31
C VAL A 440 -30.29 1.48 8.89
N TYR A 441 -30.50 0.29 8.31
CA TYR A 441 -29.88 -0.12 7.04
C TYR A 441 -30.78 0.03 5.79
N LYS A 442 -31.90 0.77 5.93
CA LYS A 442 -32.71 1.31 4.83
C LYS A 442 -33.04 2.80 5.05
N ASN A 443 -32.40 3.43 6.02
CA ASN A 443 -32.57 4.86 6.24
C ASN A 443 -31.84 5.65 5.14
N PRO A 444 -32.54 6.43 4.30
CA PRO A 444 -31.90 7.17 3.21
C PRO A 444 -30.82 8.14 3.65
N ASN A 445 -30.87 8.66 4.87
CA ASN A 445 -29.91 9.65 5.37
C ASN A 445 -28.58 9.04 5.85
N THR A 446 -28.52 7.73 6.04
CA THR A 446 -27.32 7.02 6.51
C THR A 446 -26.68 6.17 5.40
N ARG A 447 -27.13 6.33 4.16
CA ARG A 447 -26.54 5.65 3.00
C ARG A 447 -25.09 6.04 2.80
N ASP A 448 -24.33 5.12 2.24
CA ASP A 448 -23.03 5.42 1.66
C ASP A 448 -23.20 6.44 0.51
N PRO A 449 -22.27 7.40 0.34
CA PRO A 449 -22.39 8.39 -0.71
C PRO A 449 -22.15 7.79 -2.12
N ARG A 450 -22.82 8.37 -3.11
CA ARG A 450 -22.61 8.13 -4.55
C ARG A 450 -21.38 8.85 -5.07
N GLY A 451 -20.91 9.86 -4.33
CA GLY A 451 -19.72 10.62 -4.65
C GLY A 451 -19.55 11.83 -3.77
N TYR A 452 -18.50 12.57 -4.07
CA TYR A 452 -18.10 13.78 -3.34
C TYR A 452 -17.86 14.91 -4.34
N ILE A 453 -18.24 16.13 -3.95
CA ILE A 453 -17.94 17.36 -4.69
C ILE A 453 -16.99 18.19 -3.84
N ILE A 454 -15.85 18.57 -4.39
CA ILE A 454 -14.86 19.45 -3.78
C ILE A 454 -14.96 20.80 -4.47
N PRO A 455 -15.58 21.83 -3.82
CA PRO A 455 -15.79 23.14 -4.41
C PRO A 455 -14.50 23.87 -4.73
N ALA A 456 -14.45 24.57 -5.89
CA ALA A 456 -13.26 25.32 -6.29
C ALA A 456 -13.13 26.68 -5.60
N ASP A 457 -14.18 27.17 -4.93
CA ASP A 457 -14.23 28.44 -4.21
C ASP A 457 -13.89 28.33 -2.71
N GLN A 458 -13.46 27.15 -2.25
CA GLN A 458 -13.01 26.98 -0.86
C GLN A 458 -11.75 27.79 -0.55
N ALA A 459 -11.59 28.19 0.70
CA ALA A 459 -10.56 29.14 1.14
C ALA A 459 -9.13 28.66 0.83
N ASP A 460 -8.83 27.38 1.00
CA ASP A 460 -7.53 26.77 0.66
C ASP A 460 -7.68 25.76 -0.48
N PHE A 461 -8.03 26.24 -1.66
CA PHE A 461 -8.16 25.41 -2.85
C PHE A 461 -6.82 24.75 -3.28
N PRO A 462 -5.64 25.40 -3.15
CA PRO A 462 -4.36 24.71 -3.40
C PRO A 462 -4.17 23.45 -2.58
N THR A 463 -4.51 23.45 -1.30
CA THR A 463 -4.46 22.24 -0.46
C THR A 463 -5.50 21.20 -0.91
N ALA A 464 -6.69 21.60 -1.35
CA ALA A 464 -7.66 20.69 -1.94
C ALA A 464 -7.12 20.02 -3.24
N VAL A 465 -6.36 20.75 -4.06
CA VAL A 465 -5.70 20.18 -5.25
C VAL A 465 -4.62 19.16 -4.85
N LYS A 466 -3.87 19.39 -3.78
CA LYS A 466 -2.91 18.40 -3.24
C LYS A 466 -3.61 17.13 -2.77
N PHE A 467 -4.76 17.26 -2.11
CA PHE A 467 -5.61 16.12 -1.75
C PHE A 467 -6.10 15.35 -2.99
N ILE A 468 -6.60 16.04 -4.01
CA ILE A 468 -6.97 15.42 -5.29
C ILE A 468 -5.79 14.70 -5.92
N ASN A 469 -4.58 15.26 -5.86
CA ASN A 469 -3.38 14.62 -6.37
C ASN A 469 -2.98 13.36 -5.56
N ALA A 470 -3.21 13.33 -4.25
CA ALA A 470 -3.04 12.11 -3.46
C ALA A 470 -3.98 10.99 -3.94
N LEU A 471 -5.25 11.32 -4.22
CA LEU A 471 -6.21 10.37 -4.81
C LEU A 471 -5.78 9.90 -6.21
N ILE A 472 -5.32 10.81 -7.06
CA ILE A 472 -4.87 10.47 -8.43
C ILE A 472 -3.63 9.57 -8.38
N LYS A 473 -2.64 9.87 -7.53
CA LYS A 473 -1.43 9.03 -7.34
C LYS A 473 -1.77 7.62 -6.88
N THR A 474 -2.87 7.45 -6.14
CA THR A 474 -3.39 6.15 -5.70
C THR A 474 -4.44 5.56 -6.64
N GLY A 475 -4.50 6.00 -7.90
CA GLY A 475 -5.31 5.37 -8.94
C GLY A 475 -6.81 5.66 -8.88
N ILE A 476 -7.23 6.72 -8.19
CA ILE A 476 -8.62 7.14 -8.16
C ILE A 476 -8.96 7.98 -9.40
N SER A 477 -10.06 7.63 -10.05
CA SER A 477 -10.62 8.38 -11.17
C SER A 477 -11.33 9.62 -10.66
N VAL A 478 -10.96 10.79 -11.21
CA VAL A 478 -11.47 12.11 -10.80
C VAL A 478 -12.07 12.83 -12.00
N GLN A 479 -13.16 13.53 -11.80
CA GLN A 479 -13.77 14.43 -12.79
C GLN A 479 -13.60 15.88 -12.37
N LYS A 480 -13.68 16.80 -13.35
CA LYS A 480 -13.61 18.25 -13.12
C LYS A 480 -14.77 18.94 -13.81
N ALA A 481 -15.41 19.86 -13.12
CA ALA A 481 -16.49 20.65 -13.70
C ALA A 481 -15.96 21.65 -14.73
N SER A 482 -16.44 21.59 -15.95
CA SER A 482 -16.08 22.50 -17.04
C SER A 482 -16.86 23.83 -17.02
N ALA A 483 -18.02 23.88 -16.33
CA ALA A 483 -18.85 25.04 -16.11
C ALA A 483 -19.43 25.01 -14.69
N ALA A 484 -20.00 26.13 -14.24
CA ALA A 484 -20.74 26.19 -12.97
C ALA A 484 -22.01 25.32 -13.09
N PHE A 485 -22.42 24.70 -11.97
CA PHE A 485 -23.58 23.83 -11.90
C PHE A 485 -24.27 23.92 -10.54
N THR A 486 -25.49 23.36 -10.45
CA THR A 486 -26.29 23.37 -9.21
C THR A 486 -26.78 21.96 -8.91
N ILE A 487 -26.58 21.49 -7.67
CA ILE A 487 -27.09 20.21 -7.16
C ILE A 487 -27.68 20.44 -5.77
N GLY A 488 -28.89 19.93 -5.53
CA GLY A 488 -29.57 20.06 -4.23
C GLY A 488 -29.77 21.52 -3.77
N GLY A 489 -29.87 22.47 -4.71
CA GLY A 489 -30.01 23.91 -4.43
C GLY A 489 -28.68 24.61 -4.11
N LYS A 490 -27.55 23.91 -4.02
CA LYS A 490 -26.22 24.47 -3.83
C LYS A 490 -25.53 24.69 -5.17
N GLN A 491 -24.97 25.88 -5.36
CA GLN A 491 -24.20 26.26 -6.54
C GLN A 491 -22.72 25.90 -6.36
N TYR A 492 -22.10 25.34 -7.41
CA TYR A 492 -20.69 24.99 -7.45
C TYR A 492 -20.03 25.70 -8.65
N PRO A 493 -18.87 26.32 -8.49
CA PRO A 493 -18.17 26.98 -9.58
C PRO A 493 -17.54 25.96 -10.56
N ALA A 494 -17.24 26.44 -11.78
CA ALA A 494 -16.37 25.73 -12.70
C ALA A 494 -15.01 25.45 -12.03
N GLY A 495 -14.40 24.30 -12.36
CA GLY A 495 -13.14 23.87 -11.75
C GLY A 495 -13.29 23.06 -10.46
N SER A 496 -14.51 22.93 -9.91
CA SER A 496 -14.78 21.99 -8.80
C SER A 496 -14.46 20.56 -9.22
N TYR A 497 -13.95 19.74 -8.28
CA TYR A 497 -13.63 18.33 -8.53
C TYR A 497 -14.75 17.42 -8.06
N ILE A 498 -14.93 16.33 -8.77
CA ILE A 498 -15.93 15.31 -8.47
C ILE A 498 -15.22 13.96 -8.36
N VAL A 499 -15.45 13.27 -7.24
CA VAL A 499 -14.95 11.90 -7.00
C VAL A 499 -16.15 10.99 -6.79
N ARG A 500 -16.39 10.11 -7.76
CA ARG A 500 -17.48 9.16 -7.67
C ARG A 500 -17.09 7.90 -6.93
N THR A 501 -18.05 7.25 -6.26
CA THR A 501 -17.81 5.99 -5.55
C THR A 501 -18.06 4.75 -6.40
N ASN A 502 -18.58 4.90 -7.62
CA ASN A 502 -18.81 3.80 -8.56
C ASN A 502 -17.55 3.46 -9.37
N GLN A 503 -16.46 3.20 -8.69
CA GLN A 503 -15.18 2.79 -9.27
C GLN A 503 -14.58 1.64 -8.46
N ALA A 504 -13.67 0.87 -9.08
CA ALA A 504 -13.13 -0.36 -8.47
C ALA A 504 -12.49 -0.12 -7.10
N PHE A 505 -11.79 0.99 -6.94
CA PHE A 505 -11.12 1.36 -5.69
C PHE A 505 -12.01 2.18 -4.75
N ARG A 506 -13.33 1.93 -4.80
CA ARG A 506 -14.31 2.52 -3.87
C ARG A 506 -13.91 2.41 -2.40
N PRO A 507 -13.34 1.30 -1.89
CA PRO A 507 -12.89 1.22 -0.51
C PRO A 507 -11.93 2.34 -0.14
N HIS A 508 -10.94 2.63 -1.00
CA HIS A 508 -10.01 3.74 -0.79
C HIS A 508 -10.71 5.11 -0.85
N VAL A 509 -11.63 5.31 -1.80
CA VAL A 509 -12.40 6.55 -1.89
C VAL A 509 -13.17 6.82 -0.60
N LEU A 510 -13.92 5.83 -0.09
CA LEU A 510 -14.67 5.99 1.16
C LEU A 510 -13.74 6.33 2.33
N ASP A 511 -12.64 5.63 2.43
CA ASP A 511 -11.69 5.78 3.52
C ASP A 511 -11.02 7.17 3.56
N MET A 512 -10.80 7.77 2.40
CA MET A 512 -10.19 9.10 2.28
C MET A 512 -11.14 10.27 2.62
N PHE A 513 -12.47 10.02 2.61
CA PHE A 513 -13.48 11.05 2.85
C PHE A 513 -14.34 10.80 4.10
N GLU A 514 -14.61 9.54 4.47
CA GLU A 514 -15.52 9.21 5.56
C GLU A 514 -14.80 9.08 6.90
N PRO A 515 -15.43 9.44 8.02
CA PRO A 515 -14.91 9.12 9.34
C PRO A 515 -14.80 7.59 9.54
N GLN A 516 -13.73 7.14 10.19
CA GLN A 516 -13.58 5.75 10.55
C GLN A 516 -14.42 5.42 11.80
N ASP A 517 -15.05 4.24 11.78
CA ASP A 517 -15.87 3.71 12.87
C ASP A 517 -15.19 2.46 13.47
N HIS A 518 -14.02 2.68 14.10
CA HIS A 518 -13.24 1.60 14.71
C HIS A 518 -14.05 0.97 15.86
N PRO A 519 -14.14 -0.36 15.95
CA PRO A 519 -14.90 -1.01 17.02
C PRO A 519 -14.28 -0.74 18.38
N ASN A 520 -15.15 -0.71 19.40
CA ASN A 520 -14.73 -0.74 20.79
C ASN A 520 -14.30 -2.17 21.15
N ASP A 521 -13.01 -2.47 20.99
CA ASP A 521 -12.44 -3.75 21.34
C ASP A 521 -12.05 -3.79 22.82
N PHE A 522 -12.51 -4.82 23.52
CA PHE A 522 -12.13 -5.10 24.90
C PHE A 522 -11.60 -6.52 25.03
N GLN A 523 -10.67 -6.75 25.94
CA GLN A 523 -10.12 -8.09 26.20
C GLN A 523 -11.22 -9.07 26.68
N TYR A 524 -12.21 -8.54 27.38
CA TYR A 524 -13.46 -9.21 27.78
C TYR A 524 -14.51 -8.14 28.09
N PRO A 525 -15.79 -8.46 28.11
CA PRO A 525 -16.85 -7.49 28.43
C PRO A 525 -16.60 -6.77 29.75
N GLY A 526 -16.46 -5.43 29.68
CA GLY A 526 -16.12 -4.59 30.85
C GLY A 526 -14.65 -4.60 31.26
N GLY A 527 -13.80 -5.29 30.53
CA GLY A 527 -12.34 -5.34 30.72
C GLY A 527 -11.58 -4.16 30.12
N PRO A 528 -10.23 -4.20 30.13
CA PRO A 528 -9.41 -3.17 29.53
C PRO A 528 -9.55 -3.20 27.99
N PRO A 529 -9.46 -2.02 27.33
CA PRO A 529 -9.50 -1.96 25.86
C PRO A 529 -8.28 -2.63 25.24
N ILE A 530 -8.48 -3.25 24.09
CA ILE A 530 -7.40 -3.71 23.21
C ILE A 530 -6.94 -2.49 22.40
N HIS A 531 -5.66 -2.16 22.50
CA HIS A 531 -5.11 -1.08 21.68
C HIS A 531 -5.23 -1.41 20.20
N PRO A 532 -5.67 -0.47 19.35
CA PRO A 532 -5.54 -0.60 17.90
C PRO A 532 -4.08 -0.91 17.54
N TYR A 533 -3.89 -1.74 16.50
CA TYR A 533 -2.54 -1.99 15.98
C TYR A 533 -1.89 -0.71 15.48
N ASP A 534 -2.70 0.16 14.89
CA ASP A 534 -2.28 1.39 14.27
C ASP A 534 -3.26 2.54 14.59
N ALA A 535 -3.35 3.56 13.72
CA ALA A 535 -4.33 4.63 13.88
C ALA A 535 -5.76 4.10 13.74
N ALA A 536 -6.66 4.61 14.59
CA ALA A 536 -8.09 4.31 14.55
C ALA A 536 -8.89 5.31 13.69
N GLY A 537 -8.32 6.50 13.41
CA GLY A 537 -8.91 7.53 12.58
C GLY A 537 -7.83 8.37 11.89
N TRP A 538 -7.99 8.62 10.59
CA TRP A 538 -6.96 9.28 9.78
C TRP A 538 -7.51 9.99 8.54
N THR A 539 -8.82 10.15 8.38
CA THR A 539 -9.46 10.66 7.16
C THR A 539 -8.73 11.87 6.58
N LEU A 540 -8.07 11.69 5.42
CA LEU A 540 -7.13 12.68 4.88
C LEU A 540 -7.82 14.01 4.52
N ALA A 541 -9.05 13.96 4.00
CA ALA A 541 -9.80 15.17 3.69
C ALA A 541 -9.97 16.07 4.92
N TYR A 542 -10.25 15.51 6.10
CA TYR A 542 -10.35 16.26 7.35
C TYR A 542 -8.97 16.72 7.86
N GLN A 543 -7.95 15.87 7.79
CA GLN A 543 -6.59 16.24 8.22
C GLN A 543 -6.03 17.41 7.41
N MET A 544 -6.36 17.48 6.13
CA MET A 544 -5.95 18.57 5.24
C MET A 544 -6.91 19.78 5.27
N GLY A 545 -8.01 19.72 6.01
CA GLY A 545 -9.01 20.80 6.09
C GLY A 545 -9.77 21.02 4.77
N VAL A 546 -9.87 20.00 3.92
CA VAL A 546 -10.55 20.08 2.63
C VAL A 546 -12.05 20.09 2.84
N GLN A 547 -12.72 21.08 2.24
CA GLN A 547 -14.18 21.13 2.23
C GLN A 547 -14.73 20.30 1.08
N PHE A 548 -15.73 19.49 1.38
CA PHE A 548 -16.43 18.65 0.40
C PHE A 548 -17.89 18.41 0.79
N ASP A 549 -18.72 18.12 -0.20
CA ASP A 549 -20.11 17.75 0.00
C ASP A 549 -20.31 16.27 -0.37
N ARG A 550 -21.03 15.53 0.50
CA ARG A 550 -21.44 14.13 0.28
C ARG A 550 -22.71 14.11 -0.56
N MET A 551 -22.66 13.40 -1.69
CA MET A 551 -23.81 13.20 -2.55
C MET A 551 -24.41 11.82 -2.27
N LEU A 552 -25.58 11.78 -1.66
CA LEU A 552 -26.27 10.53 -1.32
C LEU A 552 -27.05 9.94 -2.50
N ASP A 553 -27.59 10.80 -3.37
CA ASP A 553 -28.29 10.41 -4.59
C ASP A 553 -27.36 10.48 -5.79
N ASP A 554 -27.75 9.83 -6.90
CA ASP A 554 -27.05 10.02 -8.15
C ASP A 554 -27.17 11.46 -8.65
N PHE A 555 -26.13 11.95 -9.27
CA PHE A 555 -26.04 13.32 -9.70
C PHE A 555 -25.29 13.46 -11.03
N GLY A 556 -25.62 14.49 -11.81
CA GLY A 556 -24.99 14.78 -13.08
C GLY A 556 -24.64 16.26 -13.19
N GLY A 557 -23.83 16.60 -14.17
CA GLY A 557 -23.41 17.98 -14.43
C GLY A 557 -22.41 18.08 -15.59
N PRO A 558 -21.86 19.25 -15.84
CA PRO A 558 -20.86 19.47 -16.90
C PRO A 558 -19.49 18.93 -16.47
N PHE A 559 -19.41 17.63 -16.22
CA PHE A 559 -18.23 16.96 -15.68
C PHE A 559 -17.40 16.34 -16.79
N THR A 560 -16.09 16.65 -16.80
CA THR A 560 -15.12 16.06 -17.72
C THR A 560 -14.23 15.11 -16.94
N GLN A 561 -14.10 13.88 -17.44
CA GLN A 561 -13.19 12.89 -16.87
C GLN A 561 -11.75 13.35 -17.08
N LEU A 562 -10.94 13.41 -16.00
CA LEU A 562 -9.50 13.64 -16.11
C LEU A 562 -8.81 12.38 -16.67
N PRO A 563 -7.74 12.54 -17.47
CA PRO A 563 -6.91 11.40 -17.85
C PRO A 563 -6.37 10.67 -16.62
N TYR A 564 -6.35 9.35 -16.68
CA TYR A 564 -5.96 8.51 -15.55
C TYR A 564 -4.51 8.77 -15.14
N GLY A 565 -4.28 9.07 -13.86
CA GLY A 565 -2.95 9.38 -13.33
C GLY A 565 -2.45 10.81 -13.61
N GLU A 566 -3.23 11.68 -14.29
CA GLU A 566 -2.82 13.05 -14.59
C GLU A 566 -2.98 13.98 -13.39
N LEU A 567 -1.85 14.40 -12.83
CA LEU A 567 -1.84 15.32 -11.68
C LEU A 567 -2.35 16.71 -12.07
N GLN A 568 -3.02 17.34 -11.13
CA GLN A 568 -3.60 18.66 -11.30
C GLN A 568 -2.71 19.74 -10.71
N GLU A 569 -2.68 20.90 -11.36
CA GLU A 569 -1.93 22.06 -10.91
C GLU A 569 -2.85 23.25 -10.61
N VAL A 570 -2.46 24.04 -9.63
CA VAL A 570 -3.09 25.34 -9.36
C VAL A 570 -2.48 26.36 -10.31
N LYS A 571 -3.32 26.98 -11.14
CA LYS A 571 -2.85 28.01 -12.07
C LYS A 571 -2.30 29.22 -11.30
N THR A 572 -1.08 29.59 -11.61
CA THR A 572 -0.46 30.81 -11.11
C THR A 572 -1.19 32.04 -11.69
N THR A 573 -1.65 32.95 -10.86
CA THR A 573 -2.29 34.16 -11.29
C THR A 573 -1.25 35.28 -11.32
N LYS A 574 -1.04 35.92 -12.49
CA LYS A 574 -0.29 37.16 -12.55
C LYS A 574 -1.17 38.27 -12.00
N LEU A 575 -0.77 38.85 -10.88
CA LEU A 575 -1.45 39.98 -10.29
C LEU A 575 -1.03 41.25 -11.03
N PRO A 576 -1.98 42.21 -11.27
CA PRO A 576 -1.63 43.50 -11.85
C PRO A 576 -0.71 44.26 -10.90
N VAL A 577 0.20 45.07 -11.48
CA VAL A 577 1.10 45.91 -10.70
C VAL A 577 0.27 46.89 -9.86
N SER A 578 0.57 46.96 -8.57
CA SER A 578 -0.18 47.80 -7.62
C SER A 578 0.74 48.75 -6.87
N LYS A 579 0.36 50.04 -6.84
CA LYS A 579 1.02 51.05 -6.00
C LYS A 579 0.64 50.93 -4.51
N GLY A 580 -0.49 50.31 -4.22
CA GLY A 580 -0.98 50.04 -2.85
C GLY A 580 -0.44 48.73 -2.26
N GLY A 581 0.35 47.96 -3.02
CA GLY A 581 0.86 46.66 -2.60
C GLY A 581 -0.12 45.51 -2.79
N TYR A 582 0.10 44.43 -2.10
CA TYR A 582 -0.64 43.19 -2.25
C TYR A 582 -1.02 42.61 -0.89
N LEU A 583 -2.21 42.04 -0.82
CA LEU A 583 -2.69 41.31 0.34
C LEU A 583 -2.76 39.84 -0.05
N ILE A 584 -1.98 38.97 0.62
CA ILE A 584 -1.91 37.55 0.41
C ILE A 584 -2.73 36.86 1.50
N SER A 585 -3.66 35.98 1.12
CA SER A 585 -4.53 35.31 2.08
C SER A 585 -3.74 34.37 2.99
N GLY A 586 -3.79 34.61 4.30
CA GLY A 586 -3.20 33.75 5.33
C GLY A 586 -4.01 32.47 5.60
N LYS A 587 -5.14 32.25 4.90
CA LYS A 587 -5.98 31.05 5.00
C LYS A 587 -5.48 29.87 4.16
N GLN A 588 -4.45 30.10 3.34
CA GLN A 588 -3.87 29.10 2.45
C GLN A 588 -2.49 28.67 2.96
N ASN A 589 -2.26 27.36 3.04
CA ASN A 589 -0.97 26.81 3.48
C ASN A 589 0.18 27.29 2.58
N ASP A 590 -0.02 27.34 1.27
CA ASP A 590 1.00 27.78 0.32
C ASP A 590 1.37 29.26 0.44
N ALA A 591 0.55 30.08 1.13
CA ALA A 591 0.87 31.47 1.42
C ALA A 591 2.16 31.60 2.24
N PHE A 592 2.43 30.68 3.16
CA PHE A 592 3.66 30.68 3.96
C PHE A 592 4.91 30.41 3.11
N THR A 593 4.80 29.54 2.09
CA THR A 593 5.89 29.33 1.11
C THR A 593 6.17 30.60 0.31
N VAL A 594 5.13 31.26 -0.20
CA VAL A 594 5.25 32.54 -0.92
C VAL A 594 5.86 33.63 -0.03
N VAL A 595 5.41 33.72 1.22
CA VAL A 595 5.95 34.67 2.20
C VAL A 595 7.43 34.43 2.48
N ASN A 596 7.85 33.16 2.66
CA ASN A 596 9.25 32.82 2.87
C ASN A 596 10.11 33.17 1.65
N GLN A 597 9.62 32.96 0.43
CA GLN A 597 10.31 33.37 -0.79
C GLN A 597 10.46 34.91 -0.86
N LEU A 598 9.44 35.64 -0.50
CA LEU A 598 9.46 37.13 -0.45
C LEU A 598 10.47 37.61 0.59
N LEU A 599 10.48 37.07 1.80
CA LEU A 599 11.43 37.38 2.86
C LEU A 599 12.88 37.08 2.40
N ASN A 600 13.14 35.93 1.77
CA ASN A 600 14.45 35.58 1.22
C ASN A 600 14.86 36.53 0.08
N ALA A 601 13.91 37.09 -0.67
CA ALA A 601 14.16 38.13 -1.68
C ALA A 601 14.32 39.53 -1.07
N GLY A 602 14.32 39.66 0.26
CA GLY A 602 14.48 40.94 0.98
C GLY A 602 13.24 41.85 0.88
N VAL A 603 12.05 41.28 0.72
CA VAL A 603 10.79 42.03 0.76
C VAL A 603 10.30 42.11 2.20
N GLU A 604 9.93 43.32 2.66
CA GLU A 604 9.27 43.48 3.94
C GLU A 604 7.86 42.88 3.88
N VAL A 605 7.53 42.02 4.83
CA VAL A 605 6.23 41.37 4.96
C VAL A 605 5.60 41.76 6.28
N TYR A 606 4.36 42.23 6.22
CA TYR A 606 3.58 42.62 7.38
C TYR A 606 2.39 41.66 7.55
N ARG A 607 2.10 41.27 8.78
CA ARG A 607 0.92 40.48 9.10
C ARG A 607 -0.22 41.36 9.55
N THR A 608 -1.39 41.17 8.93
CA THR A 608 -2.60 41.92 9.30
C THR A 608 -3.26 41.34 10.56
N LYS A 609 -4.17 42.06 11.16
CA LYS A 609 -4.99 41.60 12.30
C LYS A 609 -5.89 40.42 11.92
N THR A 610 -6.23 40.28 10.64
CA THR A 610 -7.02 39.14 10.11
C THR A 610 -6.21 37.91 9.79
N GLY A 611 -4.87 37.98 9.96
CA GLY A 611 -3.96 36.84 9.69
C GLY A 611 -3.44 36.78 8.26
N ASP A 612 -3.84 37.69 7.37
CA ASP A 612 -3.31 37.82 6.01
C ASP A 612 -1.94 38.50 6.00
N PHE A 613 -1.22 38.42 4.88
CA PHE A 613 0.09 39.02 4.72
C PHE A 613 0.02 40.17 3.74
N TYR A 614 0.52 41.36 4.14
CA TYR A 614 0.68 42.50 3.29
C TYR A 614 2.13 42.68 2.84
N VAL A 615 2.33 42.93 1.54
CA VAL A 615 3.64 43.22 0.94
C VAL A 615 3.50 44.35 -0.07
N LYS A 616 4.50 45.24 -0.11
CA LYS A 616 4.49 46.37 -1.04
C LYS A 616 4.84 45.97 -2.47
N SER A 617 5.63 44.94 -2.64
CA SER A 617 6.08 44.40 -3.94
C SER A 617 6.16 42.88 -3.90
N LEU A 618 5.87 42.24 -5.01
CA LEU A 618 6.05 40.81 -5.19
C LEU A 618 7.45 40.48 -5.76
N LYS A 619 8.19 41.48 -6.25
CA LYS A 619 9.39 41.26 -7.07
C LYS A 619 9.10 40.24 -8.17
N ASP A 620 9.97 39.23 -8.31
CA ASP A 620 9.83 38.14 -9.29
C ASP A 620 9.26 36.82 -8.67
N VAL A 621 8.71 36.92 -7.44
CA VAL A 621 8.12 35.76 -6.77
C VAL A 621 6.77 35.46 -7.41
N ALA A 622 6.64 34.20 -7.90
CA ALA A 622 5.38 33.69 -8.42
C ALA A 622 4.36 33.47 -7.30
N VAL A 623 3.16 33.98 -7.47
CA VAL A 623 2.09 33.84 -6.48
C VAL A 623 1.06 32.84 -6.99
N ASN A 624 1.07 31.65 -6.44
CA ASN A 624 0.13 30.56 -6.72
C ASN A 624 -1.00 30.46 -5.68
N VAL A 625 -1.18 31.49 -4.87
CA VAL A 625 -2.16 31.57 -3.79
C VAL A 625 -3.11 32.75 -4.02
N GLN A 626 -4.22 32.79 -3.30
CA GLN A 626 -5.14 33.92 -3.33
C GLN A 626 -4.45 35.19 -2.84
N ALA A 627 -4.34 36.16 -3.73
CA ALA A 627 -3.84 37.48 -3.41
C ALA A 627 -4.58 38.53 -4.21
N VAL A 628 -4.71 39.70 -3.63
CA VAL A 628 -5.38 40.85 -4.26
C VAL A 628 -4.45 42.07 -4.28
N SER A 629 -4.47 42.81 -5.40
CA SER A 629 -3.81 44.09 -5.49
C SER A 629 -4.58 45.14 -4.69
N ARG A 630 -3.87 45.95 -3.89
CA ARG A 630 -4.46 47.04 -3.09
C ARG A 630 -4.37 48.36 -3.82
N LYS A 631 -5.37 49.22 -3.63
CA LYS A 631 -5.29 50.61 -4.05
C LYS A 631 -4.49 51.43 -3.03
N PRO A 632 -3.87 52.57 -3.42
CA PRO A 632 -3.08 53.40 -2.49
C PRO A 632 -3.84 53.91 -1.27
N ALA A 633 -5.16 53.98 -1.35
CA ALA A 633 -6.05 54.43 -0.27
C ALA A 633 -6.56 53.31 0.65
N ASP A 634 -6.29 52.07 0.28
CA ASP A 634 -6.68 50.91 1.08
C ASP A 634 -5.64 50.64 2.18
#